data_ab6c499f791f30cdb1d9f215374bf36e
#
_entry.id   ab6c499f791f30cdb1d9f215374bf36e
#
_cell.length_a   1.000
_cell.length_b   1.000
_cell.length_c   1.000
_cell.angle_alpha   90.00
_cell.angle_beta   90.00
_cell.angle_gamma   90.00
#
_symmetry.space_group_name_H-M   'P 1'
#
loop_
_entity.id
_entity.type
_entity.pdbx_description
1 polymer ?
#
loop_
_entity_poly.entity_id
_entity_poly.type
_entity_poly.pdbx_seq_one_letter_code
_entity_poly.pdbx_strand_id
1 'polypeptide(L)'
;MKNIIVFTVLVLLFSSKLISQNIGQDSTSIIGLSEVIVISKANLKNQKQVKPLSSIDEYLEQSNKVTMIKRGNYAWEASVNNMLSERLSITIDGMQIFGACTDKMDPITSYVDVSNLSEVSITSGQQGAENGSTIGGGIDMKLQKGSFDKETFNVGVDLGYETNSNLRIVSSEINFSNSKIFTNVDGIYRKSDNYFAGGDKEVLYSQFEKYNLSAVLGVKTGKNGALIGAVIYDKATDVGYPALPMDVSLAEALITSASYVQDSISETIQKWDTKLYYNTITHIMDDTKRPDVPIHMDMPGWSDTYGFYSKVYAQKSKHTMLFNFNGYYNRSLAEMTMYPNDPNENSMFMLTWPDVRTLYSGIYGEDYFSIGNKKALKFSARFGVQNATIGDEFGLNSLRIFYPDLEDSKTRFTFNLASQYDMVIKNTKLLFSLGYGERAPSVSEGYGFFLYNSFDNYDYIGNPYLKNEKSLEFNTSINQSFSKVKVGAEASFFYISDYIIGITDPELNQMTIGADGVRVYSALDNASILNTNVNASYKPFPSWTLNGMLGYNLGNDNNGNNLPLISPFTYKAALHFKKNLFDAEINMNGASEQFNFSSYYGENETDAYTIVNLNASYIFYFGSQKLYMKAGVENVFDTNYSTYSDWNNIPRMGRNFYINVSYKIK
;
A
#
# COMPACT_ATOMS: atom_id res chain seq x y z
N MET A 1 -34.69 1.48 -10.87
CA MET A 1 -34.85 0.71 -12.10
C MET A 1 -34.84 1.55 -13.39
N LYS A 2 -35.27 2.81 -13.45
CA LYS A 2 -35.20 3.63 -14.67
C LYS A 2 -33.77 4.04 -15.10
N ASN A 3 -32.81 4.17 -14.17
CA ASN A 3 -31.44 4.61 -14.47
C ASN A 3 -30.53 3.49 -14.96
N ILE A 4 -30.86 2.21 -14.72
CA ILE A 4 -30.10 1.05 -15.22
C ILE A 4 -30.36 0.82 -16.72
N ILE A 5 -31.55 1.16 -17.21
CA ILE A 5 -31.93 0.98 -18.62
C ILE A 5 -31.17 1.98 -19.52
N VAL A 6 -30.90 3.19 -19.05
CA VAL A 6 -30.17 4.21 -19.82
C VAL A 6 -28.69 3.81 -20.01
N PHE A 7 -28.07 3.16 -19.03
CA PHE A 7 -26.68 2.70 -19.13
C PHE A 7 -26.53 1.52 -20.10
N THR A 8 -27.53 0.61 -20.13
CA THR A 8 -27.53 -0.55 -21.04
C THR A 8 -27.76 -0.13 -22.48
N VAL A 9 -28.54 0.93 -22.77
CA VAL A 9 -28.77 1.47 -24.09
C VAL A 9 -27.57 2.23 -24.67
N LEU A 10 -26.78 2.90 -23.81
CA LEU A 10 -25.55 3.57 -24.28
C LEU A 10 -24.45 2.58 -24.72
N VAL A 11 -24.39 1.41 -24.10
CA VAL A 11 -23.40 0.34 -24.47
C VAL A 11 -23.77 -0.33 -25.78
N LEU A 12 -25.06 -0.37 -26.17
CA LEU A 12 -25.56 -1.01 -27.39
C LEU A 12 -25.48 -0.12 -28.64
N LEU A 13 -25.31 1.19 -28.53
CA LEU A 13 -25.26 2.13 -29.65
C LEU A 13 -23.87 2.28 -30.32
N PHE A 14 -22.82 1.68 -29.76
CA PHE A 14 -21.46 1.73 -30.32
C PHE A 14 -21.06 0.51 -31.15
N SER A 15 -21.99 -0.36 -31.55
CA SER A 15 -21.71 -1.53 -32.39
C SER A 15 -21.77 -1.24 -33.89
N SER A 16 -21.12 -0.18 -34.38
CA SER A 16 -20.94 0.03 -35.81
C SER A 16 -19.60 -0.55 -36.29
N LYS A 17 -19.69 -1.32 -37.36
CA LYS A 17 -18.62 -2.08 -38.02
C LYS A 17 -17.37 -1.24 -38.31
N LEU A 18 -16.24 -1.58 -37.70
CA LEU A 18 -14.91 -1.12 -38.12
C LEU A 18 -14.11 -2.31 -38.67
N ILE A 19 -13.62 -2.12 -39.90
CA ILE A 19 -12.84 -3.08 -40.68
C ILE A 19 -11.45 -3.23 -40.07
N SER A 20 -11.04 -4.47 -39.74
CA SER A 20 -9.78 -4.83 -39.15
C SER A 20 -8.66 -4.87 -40.19
N GLN A 21 -7.57 -4.14 -39.95
CA GLN A 21 -6.26 -4.43 -40.57
C GLN A 21 -5.34 -5.09 -39.53
N ASN A 22 -4.65 -6.16 -39.95
CA ASN A 22 -3.71 -6.93 -39.17
C ASN A 22 -2.51 -6.07 -38.73
N ILE A 23 -2.24 -6.00 -37.44
CA ILE A 23 -1.01 -5.47 -36.85
C ILE A 23 -0.35 -6.56 -36.01
N GLY A 24 0.99 -6.67 -36.16
CA GLY A 24 1.85 -7.72 -35.64
C GLY A 24 1.71 -8.05 -34.17
N GLN A 25 2.03 -9.29 -33.88
CA GLN A 25 2.04 -9.90 -32.55
C GLN A 25 3.02 -9.18 -31.60
N ASP A 26 2.50 -8.30 -30.76
CA ASP A 26 3.13 -8.02 -29.48
C ASP A 26 2.68 -9.08 -28.47
N SER A 27 3.63 -9.67 -27.77
CA SER A 27 3.38 -10.67 -26.72
C SER A 27 2.37 -10.12 -25.72
N THR A 28 1.14 -10.60 -25.80
CA THR A 28 0.03 -10.18 -24.95
C THR A 28 0.22 -10.76 -23.56
N SER A 29 0.85 -10.00 -22.66
CA SER A 29 0.72 -10.27 -21.22
C SER A 29 -0.76 -10.24 -20.86
N ILE A 30 -1.29 -11.32 -20.32
CA ILE A 30 -2.63 -11.39 -19.76
C ILE A 30 -2.64 -10.43 -18.57
N ILE A 31 -3.46 -9.39 -18.60
CA ILE A 31 -3.62 -8.46 -17.48
C ILE A 31 -4.54 -9.17 -16.49
N GLY A 32 -3.95 -9.75 -15.43
CA GLY A 32 -4.68 -10.30 -14.31
C GLY A 32 -5.24 -9.22 -13.37
N LEU A 33 -5.83 -9.64 -12.25
CA LEU A 33 -6.22 -8.74 -11.13
C LEU A 33 -5.01 -8.07 -10.45
N SER A 34 -3.80 -8.42 -10.84
CA SER A 34 -2.54 -7.84 -10.37
C SER A 34 -2.14 -6.65 -11.24
N GLU A 35 -1.72 -5.59 -10.60
CA GLU A 35 -1.08 -4.45 -11.21
C GLU A 35 0.39 -4.42 -10.77
N VAL A 36 1.30 -4.15 -11.69
CA VAL A 36 2.73 -3.99 -11.38
C VAL A 36 3.13 -2.56 -11.74
N ILE A 37 3.52 -1.80 -10.72
CA ILE A 37 4.10 -0.47 -10.89
C ILE A 37 5.62 -0.65 -10.94
N VAL A 38 6.20 -0.42 -12.11
CA VAL A 38 7.66 -0.51 -12.30
C VAL A 38 8.31 0.79 -11.83
N ILE A 39 9.11 0.70 -10.79
CA ILE A 39 9.81 1.84 -10.17
C ILE A 39 11.23 1.98 -10.73
N SER A 40 11.83 0.89 -11.25
CA SER A 40 13.23 0.87 -11.67
C SER A 40 13.63 2.06 -12.55
N LYS A 41 14.56 2.85 -12.02
CA LYS A 41 15.23 3.98 -12.72
C LYS A 41 15.99 3.56 -13.99
N ALA A 42 16.26 2.26 -14.19
CA ALA A 42 16.92 1.73 -15.37
C ALA A 42 16.09 1.87 -16.65
N ASN A 43 14.76 2.01 -16.53
CA ASN A 43 13.81 2.05 -17.64
C ASN A 43 13.12 3.40 -17.79
N LEU A 44 13.90 4.48 -17.96
CA LEU A 44 13.39 5.85 -18.20
C LEU A 44 12.38 5.95 -19.37
N LYS A 45 12.30 4.93 -20.24
CA LYS A 45 11.34 4.88 -21.37
C LYS A 45 9.91 4.54 -20.95
N ASN A 46 9.72 3.93 -19.76
CA ASN A 46 8.43 3.44 -19.29
C ASN A 46 7.98 4.09 -17.97
N GLN A 47 8.68 5.12 -17.50
CA GLN A 47 8.25 5.83 -16.30
C GLN A 47 6.89 6.49 -16.58
N LYS A 48 5.87 5.94 -15.95
CA LYS A 48 4.61 6.66 -15.77
C LYS A 48 4.93 7.96 -15.01
N GLN A 49 4.27 8.96 -15.33
CA GLN A 49 4.11 10.37 -15.03
C GLN A 49 4.39 10.89 -13.59
N VAL A 50 4.97 10.09 -12.71
CA VAL A 50 5.29 10.50 -11.34
C VAL A 50 6.59 11.29 -11.30
N LYS A 51 6.75 12.10 -10.27
CA LYS A 51 8.04 12.66 -9.91
C LYS A 51 9.03 11.51 -9.66
N PRO A 52 10.22 11.47 -10.27
CA PRO A 52 11.18 10.36 -10.11
C PRO A 52 11.63 10.11 -8.68
N LEU A 53 11.57 11.14 -7.84
CA LEU A 53 11.93 11.11 -6.43
C LEU A 53 10.71 11.26 -5.51
N SER A 54 9.52 10.92 -5.98
CA SER A 54 8.33 10.82 -5.14
C SER A 54 8.52 9.79 -4.01
N SER A 55 7.73 9.92 -2.96
CA SER A 55 7.59 8.85 -1.97
C SER A 55 6.95 7.61 -2.60
N ILE A 56 7.09 6.47 -1.95
CA ILE A 56 6.39 5.25 -2.37
C ILE A 56 4.86 5.44 -2.33
N ASP A 57 4.37 6.23 -1.40
CA ASP A 57 2.96 6.55 -1.22
C ASP A 57 2.37 7.23 -2.47
N GLU A 58 3.08 8.22 -3.04
CA GLU A 58 2.68 8.88 -4.28
C GLU A 58 2.72 7.93 -5.50
N TYR A 59 3.61 6.93 -5.50
CA TYR A 59 3.61 5.87 -6.51
C TYR A 59 2.41 4.96 -6.38
N LEU A 60 2.03 4.60 -5.17
CA LEU A 60 0.85 3.77 -4.89
C LEU A 60 -0.46 4.47 -5.27
N GLU A 61 -0.60 5.78 -5.02
CA GLU A 61 -1.79 6.57 -5.43
C GLU A 61 -2.05 6.60 -6.94
N GLN A 62 -1.11 6.15 -7.76
CA GLN A 62 -1.34 6.02 -9.21
C GLN A 62 -2.20 4.82 -9.59
N SER A 63 -2.20 3.79 -8.76
CA SER A 63 -3.10 2.66 -8.93
C SER A 63 -4.54 3.08 -8.69
N ASN A 64 -5.45 2.57 -9.51
CA ASN A 64 -6.88 2.78 -9.33
C ASN A 64 -7.48 1.93 -8.21
N LYS A 65 -6.70 0.99 -7.68
CA LYS A 65 -7.10 0.06 -6.62
C LYS A 65 -6.63 0.51 -5.25
N VAL A 66 -5.71 1.47 -5.21
CA VAL A 66 -5.09 1.95 -3.97
C VAL A 66 -5.54 3.36 -3.67
N THR A 67 -5.92 3.57 -2.44
CA THR A 67 -6.10 4.88 -1.83
C THR A 67 -5.14 5.00 -0.67
N MET A 68 -4.51 6.17 -0.53
CA MET A 68 -3.62 6.46 0.57
C MET A 68 -4.34 7.30 1.62
N ILE A 69 -4.34 6.84 2.86
CA ILE A 69 -4.94 7.52 3.99
C ILE A 69 -3.90 8.40 4.63
N LYS A 70 -4.19 9.70 4.71
CA LYS A 70 -3.27 10.72 5.22
C LYS A 70 -3.64 11.18 6.62
N ARG A 71 -2.62 11.19 7.49
CA ARG A 71 -2.67 11.81 8.83
C ARG A 71 -1.71 13.02 8.90
N GLY A 72 -0.84 13.17 7.89
CA GLY A 72 0.18 14.21 7.77
C GLY A 72 0.86 14.18 6.42
N ASN A 73 2.00 14.87 6.30
CA ASN A 73 2.78 14.94 5.07
C ASN A 73 3.69 13.71 4.86
N TYR A 74 3.91 12.92 5.89
CA TYR A 74 4.79 11.75 5.90
C TYR A 74 3.99 10.46 6.14
N ALA A 75 4.41 9.35 5.51
CA ALA A 75 4.00 7.97 5.80
C ALA A 75 2.47 7.75 5.75
N TRP A 76 1.95 7.56 4.55
CA TRP A 76 0.52 7.33 4.35
C TRP A 76 0.18 5.85 4.36
N GLU A 77 -0.92 5.51 5.01
CA GLU A 77 -1.41 4.13 5.06
C GLU A 77 -2.10 3.73 3.76
N ALA A 78 -1.71 2.58 3.20
CA ALA A 78 -2.33 2.05 1.98
C ALA A 78 -3.66 1.32 2.28
N SER A 79 -4.67 1.63 1.49
CA SER A 79 -5.94 0.90 1.39
C SER A 79 -6.08 0.32 -0.02
N VAL A 80 -6.52 -0.93 -0.14
CA VAL A 80 -6.79 -1.58 -1.43
C VAL A 80 -8.27 -1.98 -1.48
N ASN A 81 -8.96 -1.64 -2.56
CA ASN A 81 -10.39 -1.89 -2.72
C ASN A 81 -11.25 -1.25 -1.60
N ASN A 82 -10.86 -0.10 -1.07
CA ASN A 82 -11.44 0.56 0.11
C ASN A 82 -11.39 -0.29 1.39
N MET A 83 -10.41 -1.17 1.52
CA MET A 83 -10.13 -1.95 2.72
C MET A 83 -8.79 -1.54 3.31
N LEU A 84 -8.76 -1.26 4.61
CA LEU A 84 -7.59 -0.79 5.36
C LEU A 84 -6.50 -1.87 5.47
N SER A 85 -5.32 -1.45 5.91
CA SER A 85 -4.10 -2.27 5.97
C SER A 85 -4.25 -3.58 6.76
N GLU A 86 -5.13 -3.66 7.77
CA GLU A 86 -5.41 -4.90 8.51
C GLU A 86 -5.99 -6.01 7.65
N ARG A 87 -6.68 -5.64 6.56
CA ARG A 87 -7.30 -6.56 5.60
C ARG A 87 -6.40 -6.93 4.45
N LEU A 88 -5.17 -6.40 4.43
CA LEU A 88 -4.19 -6.56 3.36
C LEU A 88 -3.00 -7.42 3.78
N SER A 89 -2.38 -8.08 2.80
CA SER A 89 -1.05 -8.68 2.96
C SER A 89 -0.02 -7.72 2.36
N ILE A 90 0.64 -6.91 3.19
CA ILE A 90 1.66 -5.95 2.75
C ILE A 90 3.04 -6.52 3.08
N THR A 91 3.92 -6.64 2.07
CA THR A 91 5.24 -7.26 2.21
C THR A 91 6.33 -6.44 1.53
N ILE A 92 7.56 -6.58 2.01
CA ILE A 92 8.77 -6.09 1.35
C ILE A 92 9.57 -7.29 0.89
N ASP A 93 9.71 -7.48 -0.43
CA ASP A 93 10.39 -8.62 -1.06
C ASP A 93 9.92 -9.98 -0.51
N GLY A 94 8.59 -10.11 -0.28
CA GLY A 94 7.91 -11.27 0.28
C GLY A 94 8.02 -11.44 1.80
N MET A 95 8.72 -10.55 2.50
CA MET A 95 8.87 -10.57 3.96
C MET A 95 7.67 -9.92 4.65
N GLN A 96 7.12 -10.56 5.67
CA GLN A 96 6.11 -9.97 6.55
C GLN A 96 6.79 -9.02 7.53
N ILE A 97 6.23 -7.83 7.64
CA ILE A 97 6.71 -6.77 8.51
C ILE A 97 5.50 -6.18 9.21
N PHE A 98 5.67 -5.81 10.48
CA PHE A 98 4.61 -5.20 11.27
C PHE A 98 5.11 -3.87 11.82
N GLY A 99 4.29 -2.81 11.73
CA GLY A 99 4.59 -1.52 12.33
C GLY A 99 4.60 -1.58 13.85
N ALA A 100 5.17 -0.58 14.48
CA ALA A 100 5.27 -0.45 15.94
C ALA A 100 4.32 0.62 16.51
N CYS A 101 3.55 1.29 15.66
CA CYS A 101 2.66 2.38 16.02
C CYS A 101 1.19 1.93 16.07
N THR A 102 0.52 2.17 17.19
CA THR A 102 -0.92 1.93 17.36
C THR A 102 -1.77 2.76 16.41
N ASP A 103 -1.34 3.99 16.10
CA ASP A 103 -2.04 4.97 15.25
C ASP A 103 -1.61 4.91 13.78
N LYS A 104 -0.75 3.91 13.43
CA LYS A 104 -0.25 3.69 12.05
C LYS A 104 0.43 4.91 11.43
N MET A 105 1.19 5.64 12.22
CA MET A 105 2.03 6.73 11.75
C MET A 105 3.29 6.24 11.03
N ASP A 106 3.60 4.94 11.13
CA ASP A 106 4.70 4.26 10.45
C ASP A 106 4.21 3.01 9.68
N PRO A 107 3.31 3.15 8.69
CA PRO A 107 2.86 2.03 7.88
C PRO A 107 4.04 1.36 7.16
N ILE A 108 3.91 0.07 6.84
CA ILE A 108 4.98 -0.75 6.24
C ILE A 108 5.58 -0.12 4.97
N THR A 109 4.77 0.64 4.23
CA THR A 109 5.20 1.39 3.04
C THR A 109 6.26 2.44 3.35
N SER A 110 6.31 2.95 4.58
CA SER A 110 7.25 3.99 4.98
C SER A 110 8.70 3.50 5.16
N TYR A 111 8.93 2.19 5.36
CA TYR A 111 10.28 1.65 5.60
C TYR A 111 11.11 1.43 4.34
N VAL A 112 10.55 1.67 3.18
CA VAL A 112 11.24 1.63 1.89
C VAL A 112 11.16 2.97 1.19
N ASP A 113 12.02 3.15 0.17
CA ASP A 113 11.96 4.30 -0.72
C ASP A 113 12.07 3.85 -2.18
N VAL A 114 11.68 4.72 -3.11
CA VAL A 114 11.75 4.45 -4.54
C VAL A 114 13.17 4.13 -5.02
N SER A 115 14.20 4.54 -4.27
CA SER A 115 15.60 4.27 -4.60
C SER A 115 15.94 2.79 -4.50
N ASN A 116 15.37 2.06 -3.53
CA ASN A 116 15.69 0.66 -3.26
C ASN A 116 14.72 -0.35 -3.89
N LEU A 117 13.68 0.13 -4.59
CA LEU A 117 12.68 -0.72 -5.20
C LEU A 117 12.84 -0.88 -6.71
N SER A 118 12.56 -2.07 -7.21
CA SER A 118 12.43 -2.34 -8.65
C SER A 118 11.01 -2.21 -9.14
N GLU A 119 10.06 -2.72 -8.38
CA GLU A 119 8.63 -2.72 -8.70
C GLU A 119 7.78 -2.87 -7.45
N VAL A 120 6.52 -2.47 -7.55
CA VAL A 120 5.47 -2.79 -6.57
C VAL A 120 4.40 -3.60 -7.27
N SER A 121 4.07 -4.74 -6.70
CA SER A 121 2.99 -5.61 -7.15
C SER A 121 1.77 -5.38 -6.28
N ILE A 122 0.65 -5.01 -6.88
CA ILE A 122 -0.64 -4.79 -6.22
C ILE A 122 -1.61 -5.85 -6.73
N THR A 123 -2.18 -6.62 -5.84
CA THR A 123 -3.09 -7.72 -6.17
C THR A 123 -4.39 -7.56 -5.42
N SER A 124 -5.52 -7.59 -6.12
CA SER A 124 -6.85 -7.44 -5.55
C SER A 124 -7.35 -8.75 -4.93
N GLY A 125 -8.02 -8.65 -3.80
CA GLY A 125 -8.74 -9.74 -3.15
C GLY A 125 -7.89 -10.97 -2.86
N GLN A 126 -8.47 -12.15 -2.99
CA GLN A 126 -7.82 -13.43 -2.64
C GLN A 126 -6.63 -13.79 -3.52
N GLN A 127 -6.48 -13.15 -4.69
CA GLN A 127 -5.27 -13.29 -5.51
C GLN A 127 -4.02 -12.73 -4.82
N GLY A 128 -4.18 -11.88 -3.77
CA GLY A 128 -3.11 -11.34 -2.94
C GLY A 128 -2.60 -12.27 -1.83
N ALA A 129 -3.12 -13.47 -1.70
CA ALA A 129 -2.84 -14.38 -0.58
C ALA A 129 -1.50 -15.15 -0.69
N GLU A 130 -0.63 -14.85 -1.67
CA GLU A 130 0.66 -15.56 -1.85
C GLU A 130 1.56 -15.49 -0.61
N ASN A 131 1.65 -14.35 0.06
CA ASN A 131 2.57 -14.13 1.18
C ASN A 131 1.89 -14.15 2.55
N GLY A 132 0.57 -14.00 2.63
CA GLY A 132 -0.19 -13.97 3.88
C GLY A 132 -1.70 -14.07 3.65
N SER A 133 -2.45 -14.41 4.69
CA SER A 133 -3.91 -14.39 4.64
C SER A 133 -4.40 -12.95 4.45
N THR A 134 -5.40 -12.76 3.60
CA THR A 134 -5.95 -11.44 3.26
C THR A 134 -7.41 -11.57 2.85
N ILE A 135 -8.17 -10.49 2.97
CA ILE A 135 -9.51 -10.38 2.37
C ILE A 135 -9.63 -9.21 1.39
N GLY A 136 -8.73 -8.22 1.45
CA GLY A 136 -8.75 -7.04 0.60
C GLY A 136 -7.76 -7.09 -0.57
N GLY A 137 -6.67 -7.84 -0.42
CA GLY A 137 -5.62 -7.94 -1.43
C GLY A 137 -4.21 -7.93 -0.85
N GLY A 138 -3.22 -7.73 -1.72
CA GLY A 138 -1.81 -7.69 -1.33
C GLY A 138 -1.02 -6.61 -2.03
N ILE A 139 0.00 -6.11 -1.33
CA ILE A 139 1.03 -5.22 -1.87
C ILE A 139 2.39 -5.86 -1.57
N ASP A 140 3.19 -6.12 -2.60
CA ASP A 140 4.57 -6.59 -2.42
C ASP A 140 5.55 -5.60 -3.07
N MET A 141 6.40 -5.01 -2.27
CA MET A 141 7.41 -4.02 -2.66
C MET A 141 8.75 -4.71 -2.88
N LYS A 142 9.10 -4.95 -4.16
CA LYS A 142 10.27 -5.78 -4.50
C LYS A 142 11.55 -4.95 -4.56
N LEU A 143 12.57 -5.42 -3.84
CA LEU A 143 13.89 -4.79 -3.81
C LEU A 143 14.58 -4.88 -5.18
N GLN A 144 15.38 -3.87 -5.49
CA GLN A 144 16.23 -3.88 -6.66
C GLN A 144 17.38 -4.87 -6.46
N LYS A 145 17.55 -5.79 -7.41
CA LYS A 145 18.62 -6.81 -7.43
C LYS A 145 19.45 -6.68 -8.70
N GLY A 146 20.73 -6.99 -8.63
CA GLY A 146 21.60 -7.09 -9.78
C GLY A 146 21.38 -8.41 -10.57
N SER A 147 22.08 -8.54 -11.69
CA SER A 147 22.11 -9.75 -12.52
C SER A 147 23.53 -10.24 -12.67
N PHE A 148 23.74 -11.57 -12.67
CA PHE A 148 25.03 -12.20 -12.93
C PHE A 148 25.39 -12.27 -14.42
N ASP A 149 24.48 -11.89 -15.31
CA ASP A 149 24.63 -12.07 -16.76
C ASP A 149 25.33 -10.90 -17.45
N LYS A 150 25.56 -9.81 -16.74
CA LYS A 150 26.07 -8.56 -17.31
C LYS A 150 27.10 -7.93 -16.39
N GLU A 151 28.27 -7.64 -16.94
CA GLU A 151 29.25 -6.78 -16.27
C GLU A 151 28.74 -5.34 -16.33
N THR A 152 28.49 -4.75 -15.16
CA THR A 152 28.06 -3.37 -15.05
C THR A 152 28.70 -2.70 -13.85
N PHE A 153 29.03 -1.44 -14.02
CA PHE A 153 29.34 -0.53 -12.93
C PHE A 153 28.61 0.78 -13.21
N ASN A 154 27.67 1.14 -12.37
CA ASN A 154 26.93 2.38 -12.51
C ASN A 154 26.92 3.13 -11.18
N VAL A 155 27.12 4.43 -11.26
CA VAL A 155 26.91 5.35 -10.14
C VAL A 155 25.87 6.36 -10.55
N GLY A 156 24.88 6.57 -9.69
CA GLY A 156 23.82 7.55 -9.88
C GLY A 156 23.76 8.54 -8.71
N VAL A 157 23.44 9.80 -9.03
CA VAL A 157 23.10 10.83 -8.05
C VAL A 157 21.84 11.50 -8.51
N ASP A 158 20.88 11.64 -7.60
CA ASP A 158 19.62 12.29 -7.87
C ASP A 158 19.41 13.43 -6.87
N LEU A 159 18.90 14.56 -7.36
CA LEU A 159 18.58 15.74 -6.58
C LEU A 159 17.13 16.14 -6.84
N GLY A 160 16.39 16.45 -5.79
CA GLY A 160 15.02 16.93 -5.84
C GLY A 160 14.81 18.17 -4.98
N TYR A 161 13.98 19.08 -5.47
CA TYR A 161 13.54 20.24 -4.71
C TYR A 161 12.08 20.54 -5.02
N GLU A 162 11.32 20.85 -3.97
CA GLU A 162 9.92 21.28 -4.05
C GLU A 162 9.71 22.55 -3.24
N THR A 163 8.99 23.51 -3.83
CA THR A 163 8.91 24.87 -3.25
C THR A 163 7.93 24.98 -2.09
N ASN A 164 6.83 24.25 -2.13
CA ASN A 164 5.72 24.46 -1.19
C ASN A 164 6.14 24.16 0.26
N SER A 165 6.74 22.98 0.50
CA SER A 165 7.25 22.58 1.82
C SER A 165 8.77 22.70 1.95
N ASN A 166 9.44 23.39 1.01
CA ASN A 166 10.90 23.45 0.96
C ASN A 166 11.56 22.06 1.02
N LEU A 167 10.89 21.06 0.42
CA LEU A 167 11.36 19.68 0.43
C LEU A 167 12.65 19.53 -0.37
N ARG A 168 13.68 19.00 0.27
CA ARG A 168 15.00 18.72 -0.30
C ARG A 168 15.22 17.22 -0.31
N ILE A 169 15.62 16.71 -1.47
CA ILE A 169 15.86 15.28 -1.68
C ILE A 169 17.24 15.10 -2.28
N VAL A 170 18.04 14.23 -1.67
CA VAL A 170 19.34 13.79 -2.20
C VAL A 170 19.37 12.27 -2.17
N SER A 171 19.66 11.65 -3.32
CA SER A 171 19.78 10.20 -3.41
C SER A 171 21.06 9.82 -4.17
N SER A 172 21.67 8.71 -3.78
CA SER A 172 22.80 8.12 -4.49
C SER A 172 22.60 6.61 -4.63
N GLU A 173 23.10 6.06 -5.74
CA GLU A 173 23.07 4.62 -6.01
C GLU A 173 24.41 4.16 -6.58
N ILE A 174 24.85 2.97 -6.16
CA ILE A 174 26.02 2.27 -6.72
C ILE A 174 25.56 0.86 -7.07
N ASN A 175 25.69 0.51 -8.34
CA ASN A 175 25.33 -0.79 -8.86
C ASN A 175 26.56 -1.42 -9.51
N PHE A 176 26.96 -2.58 -9.02
CA PHE A 176 28.05 -3.38 -9.58
C PHE A 176 27.54 -4.80 -9.85
N SER A 177 27.92 -5.36 -10.99
CA SER A 177 27.66 -6.78 -11.26
C SER A 177 28.71 -7.36 -12.21
N ASN A 178 28.98 -8.64 -12.01
CA ASN A 178 29.76 -9.50 -12.92
C ASN A 178 29.19 -10.93 -12.89
N SER A 179 29.85 -11.88 -13.52
CA SER A 179 29.41 -13.28 -13.58
C SER A 179 29.39 -14.02 -12.23
N LYS A 180 29.92 -13.46 -11.15
CA LYS A 180 30.04 -14.10 -9.83
C LYS A 180 29.33 -13.33 -8.72
N ILE A 181 29.33 -12.02 -8.79
CA ILE A 181 28.84 -11.14 -7.72
C ILE A 181 28.03 -10.01 -8.33
N PHE A 182 26.96 -9.62 -7.67
CA PHE A 182 26.33 -8.32 -7.86
C PHE A 182 26.16 -7.60 -6.52
N THR A 183 26.16 -6.29 -6.54
CA THR A 183 25.78 -5.46 -5.40
C THR A 183 25.02 -4.23 -5.86
N ASN A 184 24.00 -3.89 -5.09
CA ASN A 184 23.26 -2.62 -5.19
C ASN A 184 23.34 -1.97 -3.83
N VAL A 185 23.86 -0.75 -3.77
CA VAL A 185 23.87 0.08 -2.57
C VAL A 185 23.21 1.39 -2.92
N ASP A 186 22.23 1.78 -2.15
CA ASP A 186 21.54 3.04 -2.36
C ASP A 186 21.21 3.73 -1.03
N GLY A 187 21.08 5.05 -1.11
CA GLY A 187 20.70 5.88 0.02
C GLY A 187 19.96 7.09 -0.44
N ILE A 188 18.97 7.52 0.36
CA ILE A 188 18.20 8.72 0.13
C ILE A 188 18.01 9.47 1.43
N TYR A 189 18.07 10.80 1.32
CA TYR A 189 17.76 11.74 2.37
C TYR A 189 16.63 12.66 1.91
N ARG A 190 15.66 12.89 2.78
CA ARG A 190 14.53 13.81 2.58
C ARG A 190 14.36 14.71 3.78
N LYS A 191 14.17 16.01 3.55
CA LYS A 191 13.78 16.96 4.60
C LYS A 191 12.75 17.93 4.07
N SER A 192 11.65 18.03 4.78
CA SER A 192 10.51 18.89 4.50
C SER A 192 10.25 19.79 5.70
N ASP A 193 10.03 21.06 5.43
CA ASP A 193 9.44 21.99 6.40
C ASP A 193 7.90 21.80 6.38
N ASN A 194 7.14 22.56 7.17
CA ASN A 194 5.70 22.59 7.07
C ASN A 194 5.27 22.95 5.64
N TYR A 195 4.20 22.34 5.16
CA TYR A 195 3.65 22.68 3.86
C TYR A 195 2.53 23.74 3.98
N PHE A 196 2.22 24.37 2.85
CA PHE A 196 1.14 25.32 2.72
C PHE A 196 0.01 24.72 1.89
N ALA A 197 -1.21 24.77 2.40
CA ALA A 197 -2.44 24.48 1.66
C ALA A 197 -2.77 25.62 0.67
N GLY A 198 -3.80 25.45 -0.17
CA GLY A 198 -4.24 26.48 -1.08
C GLY A 198 -4.57 27.80 -0.36
N GLY A 199 -4.18 28.94 -0.96
CA GLY A 199 -4.32 30.25 -0.35
C GLY A 199 -3.26 30.56 0.71
N ASP A 200 -2.08 29.98 0.59
CA ASP A 200 -0.91 30.22 1.45
C ASP A 200 -1.17 29.92 2.95
N LYS A 201 -2.07 29.02 3.28
CA LYS A 201 -2.38 28.60 4.64
C LYS A 201 -1.37 27.55 5.11
N GLU A 202 -0.50 27.92 6.04
CA GLU A 202 0.44 26.95 6.64
C GLU A 202 -0.30 25.85 7.40
N VAL A 203 0.11 24.60 7.18
CA VAL A 203 -0.33 23.43 7.93
C VAL A 203 0.77 23.10 8.93
N LEU A 204 0.57 23.53 10.17
CA LEU A 204 1.52 23.30 11.26
C LEU A 204 1.68 21.80 11.54
N TYR A 205 2.85 21.42 12.03
CA TYR A 205 3.17 20.02 12.35
C TYR A 205 3.07 19.10 11.14
N SER A 206 3.61 19.52 10.00
CA SER A 206 3.66 18.72 8.78
C SER A 206 5.07 18.53 8.23
N GLN A 207 6.08 18.97 8.98
CA GLN A 207 7.49 18.77 8.67
C GLN A 207 7.94 17.33 8.90
N PHE A 208 9.05 16.91 8.26
CA PHE A 208 9.71 15.64 8.54
C PHE A 208 11.15 15.62 8.06
N GLU A 209 11.96 14.73 8.66
CA GLU A 209 13.30 14.39 8.20
C GLU A 209 13.45 12.87 8.13
N LYS A 210 13.93 12.36 6.98
CA LYS A 210 14.05 10.90 6.73
C LYS A 210 15.37 10.54 6.07
N TYR A 211 15.94 9.42 6.53
CA TYR A 211 17.06 8.71 5.92
C TYR A 211 16.64 7.27 5.59
N ASN A 212 16.94 6.81 4.38
CA ASN A 212 16.77 5.41 4.03
C ASN A 212 18.04 4.93 3.32
N LEU A 213 18.62 3.86 3.82
CA LEU A 213 19.82 3.22 3.28
C LEU A 213 19.51 1.76 2.97
N SER A 214 19.91 1.26 1.83
CA SER A 214 19.80 -0.16 1.53
C SER A 214 21.03 -0.73 0.83
N ALA A 215 21.26 -2.02 1.07
CA ALA A 215 22.28 -2.77 0.36
C ALA A 215 21.77 -4.18 0.05
N VAL A 216 22.00 -4.62 -1.20
CA VAL A 216 21.74 -5.98 -1.65
C VAL A 216 23.01 -6.55 -2.24
N LEU A 217 23.46 -7.70 -1.74
CA LEU A 217 24.63 -8.42 -2.22
C LEU A 217 24.21 -9.83 -2.68
N GLY A 218 24.54 -10.19 -3.92
CA GLY A 218 24.35 -11.54 -4.43
C GLY A 218 25.68 -12.18 -4.80
N VAL A 219 25.86 -13.43 -4.40
CA VAL A 219 27.05 -14.24 -4.72
C VAL A 219 26.59 -15.53 -5.38
N LYS A 220 27.12 -15.83 -6.57
CA LYS A 220 26.80 -17.04 -7.31
C LYS A 220 27.41 -18.27 -6.64
N THR A 221 26.59 -19.29 -6.38
CA THR A 221 27.00 -20.57 -5.79
C THR A 221 26.81 -21.70 -6.81
N GLY A 222 27.86 -21.97 -7.61
CA GLY A 222 27.76 -22.95 -8.69
C GLY A 222 27.10 -22.40 -9.97
N LYS A 223 26.54 -23.29 -10.81
CA LYS A 223 26.05 -22.93 -12.16
C LYS A 223 24.76 -22.09 -12.11
N ASN A 224 23.82 -22.51 -11.29
CA ASN A 224 22.46 -21.94 -11.26
C ASN A 224 22.02 -21.51 -9.85
N GLY A 225 22.90 -21.55 -8.87
CA GLY A 225 22.61 -21.17 -7.48
C GLY A 225 23.15 -19.78 -7.13
N ALA A 226 22.49 -19.08 -6.20
CA ALA A 226 22.94 -17.82 -5.65
C ALA A 226 22.55 -17.67 -4.18
N LEU A 227 23.44 -17.10 -3.37
CA LEU A 227 23.14 -16.55 -2.05
C LEU A 227 22.95 -15.05 -2.20
N ILE A 228 21.88 -14.51 -1.62
CA ILE A 228 21.54 -13.09 -1.69
C ILE A 228 21.26 -12.59 -0.28
N GLY A 229 22.03 -11.60 0.17
CA GLY A 229 21.81 -10.85 1.41
C GLY A 229 21.22 -9.49 1.10
N ALA A 230 20.31 -9.01 1.96
CA ALA A 230 19.78 -7.66 1.87
C ALA A 230 19.67 -7.04 3.26
N VAL A 231 19.89 -5.74 3.33
CA VAL A 231 19.66 -4.90 4.52
C VAL A 231 19.02 -3.59 4.10
N ILE A 232 18.02 -3.15 4.87
CA ILE A 232 17.42 -1.82 4.79
C ILE A 232 17.51 -1.21 6.19
N TYR A 233 17.99 0.01 6.27
CA TYR A 233 17.93 0.85 7.45
C TYR A 233 17.14 2.11 7.11
N ASP A 234 16.01 2.28 7.78
CA ASP A 234 15.14 3.44 7.62
C ASP A 234 15.06 4.20 8.94
N LYS A 235 15.14 5.52 8.88
CA LYS A 235 15.00 6.37 10.07
C LYS A 235 14.31 7.66 9.69
N ALA A 236 13.23 7.97 10.40
CA ALA A 236 12.56 9.26 10.33
C ALA A 236 12.55 9.91 11.73
N THR A 237 12.75 11.21 11.73
CA THR A 237 12.77 12.05 12.94
C THR A 237 12.08 13.38 12.63
N ASP A 238 11.71 14.11 13.67
CA ASP A 238 11.05 15.41 13.52
C ASP A 238 9.78 15.34 12.64
N VAL A 239 8.99 14.29 12.81
CA VAL A 239 7.82 14.06 11.97
C VAL A 239 6.57 14.61 12.64
N GLY A 240 6.00 15.64 12.05
CA GLY A 240 4.74 16.23 12.50
C GLY A 240 3.51 15.54 11.91
N TYR A 241 2.45 15.44 12.71
CA TYR A 241 1.15 14.87 12.30
C TYR A 241 0.00 15.83 12.63
N PRO A 242 -0.42 16.69 11.67
CA PRO A 242 -1.45 17.70 11.92
C PRO A 242 -2.83 17.11 12.27
N ALA A 243 -3.12 15.87 11.88
CA ALA A 243 -4.36 15.17 12.23
C ALA A 243 -4.34 14.52 13.62
N LEU A 244 -3.21 14.54 14.32
CA LEU A 244 -3.02 13.87 15.61
C LEU A 244 -2.55 14.87 16.66
N PRO A 245 -2.80 14.62 17.96
CA PRO A 245 -2.32 15.49 19.04
C PRO A 245 -0.83 15.31 19.36
N MET A 246 -0.14 14.39 18.70
CA MET A 246 1.24 14.00 18.94
C MET A 246 2.06 13.99 17.66
N ASP A 247 3.37 14.05 17.82
CA ASP A 247 4.36 13.97 16.74
C ASP A 247 5.23 12.72 16.91
N VAL A 248 6.00 12.35 15.87
CA VAL A 248 6.94 11.24 15.95
C VAL A 248 8.36 11.78 16.12
N SER A 249 8.94 11.54 17.27
CA SER A 249 10.34 11.89 17.55
C SER A 249 11.30 10.88 16.92
N LEU A 250 10.91 9.60 16.83
CA LEU A 250 11.68 8.55 16.20
C LEU A 250 10.78 7.48 15.57
N ALA A 251 10.98 7.20 14.27
CA ALA A 251 10.56 5.98 13.62
C ALA A 251 11.79 5.34 12.98
N GLU A 252 12.17 4.14 13.43
CA GLU A 252 13.39 3.47 13.02
C GLU A 252 13.10 2.01 12.66
N ALA A 253 13.60 1.56 11.51
CA ALA A 253 13.46 0.20 11.03
C ALA A 253 14.80 -0.37 10.57
N LEU A 254 15.15 -1.56 11.05
CA LEU A 254 16.21 -2.38 10.50
C LEU A 254 15.60 -3.68 9.95
N ILE A 255 15.71 -3.89 8.64
CA ILE A 255 15.17 -5.05 7.94
C ILE A 255 16.32 -5.79 7.28
N THR A 256 16.51 -7.05 7.63
CA THR A 256 17.61 -7.88 7.13
C THR A 256 17.08 -9.20 6.58
N SER A 257 17.72 -9.72 5.54
CA SER A 257 17.40 -11.02 4.99
C SER A 257 18.59 -11.73 4.35
N ALA A 258 18.52 -13.06 4.37
CA ALA A 258 19.40 -13.93 3.62
C ALA A 258 18.56 -14.94 2.84
N SER A 259 18.79 -15.06 1.54
CA SER A 259 18.06 -15.99 0.68
C SER A 259 19.01 -16.85 -0.16
N TYR A 260 18.56 -18.07 -0.41
CA TYR A 260 19.17 -18.97 -1.38
C TYR A 260 18.22 -19.17 -2.55
N VAL A 261 18.69 -18.90 -3.74
CA VAL A 261 17.95 -19.07 -4.99
C VAL A 261 18.65 -20.11 -5.84
N GLN A 262 17.91 -21.10 -6.31
CA GLN A 262 18.38 -22.12 -7.24
C GLN A 262 17.47 -22.15 -8.46
N ASP A 263 18.00 -21.81 -9.61
CA ASP A 263 17.30 -21.84 -10.89
C ASP A 263 17.53 -23.17 -11.62
N SER A 264 16.57 -23.57 -12.48
CA SER A 264 16.68 -24.72 -13.39
C SER A 264 17.08 -26.01 -12.67
N ILE A 265 16.35 -26.38 -11.61
CA ILE A 265 16.61 -27.58 -10.81
C ILE A 265 16.32 -28.86 -11.63
N SER A 266 15.21 -28.84 -12.39
CA SER A 266 14.80 -29.89 -13.30
C SER A 266 13.97 -29.31 -14.46
N GLU A 267 13.56 -30.15 -15.40
CA GLU A 267 12.61 -29.76 -16.48
C GLU A 267 11.27 -29.27 -15.93
N THR A 268 10.86 -29.72 -14.75
CA THR A 268 9.61 -29.31 -14.11
C THR A 268 9.82 -28.19 -13.09
N ILE A 269 10.83 -28.29 -12.22
CA ILE A 269 11.11 -27.28 -11.19
C ILE A 269 12.05 -26.23 -11.77
N GLN A 270 11.49 -25.06 -12.06
CA GLN A 270 12.21 -23.94 -12.71
C GLN A 270 13.02 -23.13 -11.71
N LYS A 271 12.51 -22.94 -10.50
CA LYS A 271 13.16 -22.14 -9.46
C LYS A 271 12.74 -22.58 -8.07
N TRP A 272 13.69 -22.55 -7.16
CA TRP A 272 13.48 -22.61 -5.72
C TRP A 272 14.09 -21.37 -5.09
N ASP A 273 13.31 -20.67 -4.26
CA ASP A 273 13.70 -19.42 -3.61
C ASP A 273 13.32 -19.54 -2.13
N THR A 274 14.29 -19.60 -1.26
CA THR A 274 14.09 -19.66 0.18
C THR A 274 14.77 -18.51 0.87
N LYS A 275 14.11 -17.88 1.84
CA LYS A 275 14.58 -16.70 2.55
C LYS A 275 14.34 -16.84 4.05
N LEU A 276 15.34 -16.41 4.82
CA LEU A 276 15.22 -16.10 6.24
C LEU A 276 15.32 -14.60 6.42
N TYR A 277 14.54 -14.02 7.33
CA TYR A 277 14.57 -12.60 7.58
C TYR A 277 14.34 -12.25 9.05
N TYR A 278 14.88 -11.10 9.42
CA TYR A 278 14.66 -10.45 10.70
C TYR A 278 14.38 -8.98 10.45
N ASN A 279 13.40 -8.42 11.13
CA ASN A 279 13.20 -6.99 11.21
C ASN A 279 12.87 -6.56 12.63
N THR A 280 13.34 -5.35 12.97
CA THR A 280 13.04 -4.68 14.23
C THR A 280 12.64 -3.24 13.93
N ILE A 281 11.54 -2.83 14.51
CA ILE A 281 10.94 -1.52 14.33
C ILE A 281 10.80 -0.87 15.70
N THR A 282 11.22 0.38 15.81
CA THR A 282 11.00 1.24 16.97
C THR A 282 10.25 2.48 16.54
N HIS A 283 9.19 2.81 17.25
CA HIS A 283 8.38 4.00 17.01
C HIS A 283 8.15 4.72 18.32
N ILE A 284 8.49 6.02 18.39
CA ILE A 284 8.32 6.83 19.59
C ILE A 284 7.50 8.07 19.20
N MET A 285 6.33 8.18 19.80
CA MET A 285 5.47 9.35 19.71
C MET A 285 5.56 10.13 21.01
N ASP A 286 5.56 11.45 20.90
CA ASP A 286 5.45 12.37 22.04
C ASP A 286 4.76 13.67 21.61
N ASP A 287 4.40 14.47 22.58
CA ASP A 287 3.78 15.79 22.38
C ASP A 287 4.67 16.96 22.82
N THR A 288 5.98 16.74 22.96
CA THR A 288 6.94 17.75 23.46
C THR A 288 6.94 19.03 22.63
N LYS A 289 6.53 18.98 21.38
CA LYS A 289 6.36 20.13 20.47
C LYS A 289 4.95 20.73 20.48
N ARG A 290 4.04 20.20 21.27
CA ARG A 290 2.65 20.59 21.38
C ARG A 290 2.41 21.31 22.71
N PRO A 291 2.50 22.67 22.76
CA PRO A 291 2.47 23.40 24.02
C PRO A 291 1.12 23.40 24.73
N ASP A 292 0.04 23.20 24.02
CA ASP A 292 -1.33 23.38 24.51
C ASP A 292 -2.10 22.04 24.62
N VAL A 293 -1.42 20.97 25.02
CA VAL A 293 -2.08 19.67 25.27
C VAL A 293 -2.62 19.59 26.70
N PRO A 294 -3.80 18.98 26.90
CA PRO A 294 -4.41 18.87 28.22
C PRO A 294 -3.65 17.96 29.17
N ILE A 295 -2.88 17.01 28.64
CA ILE A 295 -1.99 16.09 29.36
C ILE A 295 -0.84 15.71 28.44
N HIS A 296 0.38 15.66 28.96
CA HIS A 296 1.55 15.21 28.18
C HIS A 296 1.61 13.70 28.12
N MET A 297 1.99 13.17 26.97
CA MET A 297 2.04 11.71 26.71
C MET A 297 3.32 11.31 25.98
N ASP A 298 3.92 10.20 26.43
CA ASP A 298 4.95 9.46 25.72
C ASP A 298 4.41 8.09 25.31
N MET A 299 4.56 7.73 24.05
CA MET A 299 4.04 6.47 23.51
C MET A 299 5.10 5.75 22.66
N PRO A 300 6.04 5.03 23.29
CA PRO A 300 6.98 4.17 22.59
C PRO A 300 6.33 2.83 22.21
N GLY A 301 6.71 2.34 21.02
CA GLY A 301 6.30 1.04 20.52
C GLY A 301 7.44 0.30 19.83
N TRP A 302 7.38 -1.03 19.88
CA TRP A 302 8.38 -1.93 19.28
C TRP A 302 7.69 -3.09 18.56
N SER A 303 8.29 -3.50 17.45
CA SER A 303 7.88 -4.68 16.71
C SER A 303 9.09 -5.44 16.22
N ASP A 304 9.25 -6.68 16.67
CA ASP A 304 10.32 -7.58 16.27
C ASP A 304 9.75 -8.76 15.50
N THR A 305 10.26 -9.05 14.30
CA THR A 305 9.78 -10.15 13.49
C THR A 305 10.93 -11.04 13.01
N TYR A 306 10.81 -12.33 13.24
CA TYR A 306 11.64 -13.39 12.66
C TYR A 306 10.78 -14.21 11.71
N GLY A 307 11.22 -14.40 10.48
CA GLY A 307 10.41 -15.14 9.55
C GLY A 307 11.20 -15.83 8.45
N PHE A 308 10.46 -16.66 7.71
CA PHE A 308 10.99 -17.36 6.55
C PHE A 308 9.92 -17.56 5.48
N TYR A 309 10.38 -17.78 4.25
CA TYR A 309 9.57 -18.42 3.22
C TYR A 309 10.40 -19.38 2.37
N SER A 310 9.71 -20.32 1.73
CA SER A 310 10.28 -21.22 0.72
C SER A 310 9.30 -21.36 -0.43
N LYS A 311 9.69 -20.80 -1.61
CA LYS A 311 8.88 -20.76 -2.82
C LYS A 311 9.45 -21.70 -3.88
N VAL A 312 8.60 -22.54 -4.44
CA VAL A 312 8.92 -23.44 -5.55
C VAL A 312 8.09 -23.04 -6.75
N TYR A 313 8.76 -22.68 -7.84
CA TYR A 313 8.14 -22.40 -9.13
C TYR A 313 8.31 -23.63 -10.04
N ALA A 314 7.22 -24.15 -10.52
CA ALA A 314 7.22 -25.34 -11.37
C ALA A 314 6.42 -25.10 -12.65
N GLN A 315 6.88 -25.70 -13.73
CA GLN A 315 6.19 -25.68 -15.01
C GLN A 315 6.15 -27.08 -15.59
N LYS A 316 4.95 -27.57 -15.94
CA LYS A 316 4.78 -28.87 -16.57
C LYS A 316 3.65 -28.80 -17.60
N SER A 317 4.01 -28.99 -18.87
CA SER A 317 3.03 -28.93 -19.99
C SER A 317 2.30 -27.58 -20.03
N LYS A 318 1.02 -27.54 -19.68
CA LYS A 318 0.15 -26.36 -19.69
C LYS A 318 -0.02 -25.73 -18.31
N HIS A 319 0.65 -26.27 -17.28
CA HIS A 319 0.55 -25.84 -15.90
C HIS A 319 1.77 -25.00 -15.53
N THR A 320 1.53 -23.85 -14.92
CA THR A 320 2.55 -23.02 -14.26
C THR A 320 2.14 -22.89 -12.79
N MET A 321 2.93 -23.48 -11.92
CA MET A 321 2.59 -23.66 -10.51
C MET A 321 3.55 -22.88 -9.61
N LEU A 322 3.01 -22.34 -8.52
CA LEU A 322 3.75 -21.78 -7.41
C LEU A 322 3.31 -22.44 -6.11
N PHE A 323 4.28 -22.87 -5.32
CA PHE A 323 4.05 -23.31 -3.94
C PHE A 323 4.87 -22.42 -3.02
N ASN A 324 4.27 -21.97 -1.92
CA ASN A 324 4.93 -21.17 -0.90
C ASN A 324 4.62 -21.72 0.48
N PHE A 325 5.65 -22.08 1.23
CA PHE A 325 5.56 -22.35 2.66
C PHE A 325 6.24 -21.21 3.39
N ASN A 326 5.54 -20.54 4.29
CA ASN A 326 6.07 -19.41 5.03
C ASN A 326 5.59 -19.39 6.49
N GLY A 327 6.35 -18.72 7.31
CA GLY A 327 6.00 -18.50 8.71
C GLY A 327 6.75 -17.32 9.30
N TYR A 328 6.24 -16.83 10.42
CA TYR A 328 6.88 -15.79 11.20
C TYR A 328 6.53 -15.90 12.69
N TYR A 329 7.41 -15.37 13.50
CA TYR A 329 7.16 -14.98 14.88
C TYR A 329 7.30 -13.46 14.96
N ASN A 330 6.27 -12.78 15.45
CA ASN A 330 6.27 -11.35 15.68
C ASN A 330 5.97 -11.06 17.14
N ARG A 331 6.65 -10.06 17.69
CA ARG A 331 6.38 -9.48 19.02
C ARG A 331 6.00 -8.02 18.81
N SER A 332 4.83 -7.62 19.28
CA SER A 332 4.33 -6.23 19.26
C SER A 332 4.09 -5.76 20.69
N LEU A 333 4.79 -4.70 21.09
CA LEU A 333 4.67 -4.05 22.40
C LEU A 333 4.49 -2.55 22.18
N ALA A 334 3.52 -1.92 22.83
CA ALA A 334 3.40 -0.48 22.87
C ALA A 334 2.96 -0.02 24.25
N GLU A 335 3.57 1.05 24.70
CA GLU A 335 3.37 1.66 26.03
C GLU A 335 2.77 3.06 25.86
N MET A 336 2.09 3.54 26.89
CA MET A 336 1.70 4.93 27.03
C MET A 336 1.93 5.38 28.47
N THR A 337 2.63 6.50 28.62
CA THR A 337 2.76 7.18 29.90
C THR A 337 2.14 8.57 29.77
N MET A 338 1.21 8.90 30.66
CA MET A 338 0.56 10.20 30.73
C MET A 338 1.06 10.96 31.95
N TYR A 339 1.43 12.22 31.74
CA TYR A 339 2.00 13.13 32.74
C TYR A 339 1.02 14.29 32.98
N PRO A 340 0.25 14.26 34.09
CA PRO A 340 -0.66 15.34 34.43
C PRO A 340 0.05 16.69 34.54
N ASN A 341 -0.64 17.76 34.15
CA ASN A 341 -0.14 19.12 34.33
C ASN A 341 -0.10 19.58 35.79
N ASP A 342 -0.93 18.96 36.66
CA ASP A 342 -0.87 19.17 38.11
C ASP A 342 0.27 18.35 38.72
N PRO A 343 1.29 18.98 39.34
CA PRO A 343 2.41 18.26 39.97
C PRO A 343 2.05 17.39 41.17
N ASN A 344 0.81 17.50 41.68
CA ASN A 344 0.30 16.66 42.78
C ASN A 344 -0.39 15.38 42.28
N GLU A 345 -0.63 15.25 40.98
CA GLU A 345 -1.17 14.04 40.38
C GLU A 345 -0.04 13.11 39.93
N ASN A 346 -0.27 11.80 40.09
CA ASN A 346 0.69 10.79 39.63
C ASN A 346 0.60 10.55 38.16
N SER A 347 1.74 10.29 37.50
CA SER A 347 1.75 9.79 36.13
C SER A 347 1.00 8.45 36.04
N MET A 348 0.32 8.25 34.92
CA MET A 348 -0.40 7.02 34.62
C MET A 348 0.30 6.26 33.50
N PHE A 349 0.52 4.96 33.72
CA PHE A 349 1.17 4.05 32.76
C PHE A 349 0.19 2.96 32.31
N MET A 350 0.23 2.62 31.03
CA MET A 350 -0.50 1.48 30.47
C MET A 350 0.26 0.84 29.32
N LEU A 351 -0.10 -0.40 29.00
CA LEU A 351 0.32 -1.09 27.78
C LEU A 351 -0.82 -0.99 26.76
N THR A 352 -0.63 -0.17 25.75
CA THR A 352 -1.59 -0.03 24.64
C THR A 352 -1.59 -1.25 23.73
N TRP A 353 -0.44 -1.94 23.61
CA TRP A 353 -0.31 -3.32 23.10
C TRP A 353 0.42 -4.16 24.16
N PRO A 354 -0.23 -5.17 24.75
CA PRO A 354 0.27 -5.88 25.94
C PRO A 354 1.28 -6.98 25.62
N ASP A 355 2.40 -6.67 24.93
CA ASP A 355 3.43 -7.62 24.50
C ASP A 355 2.83 -8.82 23.73
N VAL A 356 2.07 -8.53 22.68
CA VAL A 356 1.41 -9.59 21.90
C VAL A 356 2.42 -10.30 21.01
N ARG A 357 2.52 -11.62 21.19
CA ARG A 357 3.44 -12.52 20.49
C ARG A 357 2.65 -13.39 19.53
N THR A 358 2.87 -13.22 18.24
CA THR A 358 2.15 -13.91 17.18
C THR A 358 3.06 -14.91 16.48
N LEU A 359 2.72 -16.18 16.54
CA LEU A 359 3.35 -17.23 15.74
C LEU A 359 2.41 -17.60 14.60
N TYR A 360 2.88 -17.50 13.37
CA TYR A 360 2.13 -17.85 12.16
C TYR A 360 2.89 -18.86 11.31
N SER A 361 2.14 -19.78 10.69
CA SER A 361 2.64 -20.66 9.63
C SER A 361 1.55 -20.88 8.58
N GLY A 362 1.93 -20.90 7.31
CA GLY A 362 0.98 -21.07 6.21
C GLY A 362 1.59 -21.74 4.98
N ILE A 363 0.72 -22.44 4.26
CA ILE A 363 1.01 -23.07 2.97
C ILE A 363 0.11 -22.44 1.91
N TYR A 364 0.70 -22.05 0.78
CA TYR A 364 0.02 -21.55 -0.40
C TYR A 364 0.36 -22.39 -1.62
N GLY A 365 -0.63 -22.62 -2.46
CA GLY A 365 -0.46 -23.25 -3.76
C GLY A 365 -1.26 -22.50 -4.83
N GLU A 366 -0.67 -22.35 -6.01
CA GLU A 366 -1.29 -21.73 -7.18
C GLU A 366 -1.00 -22.54 -8.42
N ASP A 367 -1.98 -22.71 -9.30
CA ASP A 367 -1.82 -23.31 -10.62
C ASP A 367 -2.48 -22.44 -11.68
N TYR A 368 -1.70 -22.00 -12.64
CA TYR A 368 -2.15 -21.33 -13.86
C TYR A 368 -2.17 -22.36 -14.99
N PHE A 369 -3.38 -22.78 -15.39
CA PHE A 369 -3.63 -23.78 -16.42
C PHE A 369 -4.01 -23.12 -17.75
N SER A 370 -3.15 -23.21 -18.74
CA SER A 370 -3.38 -22.68 -20.09
C SER A 370 -4.29 -23.60 -20.91
N ILE A 371 -5.49 -23.12 -21.29
CA ILE A 371 -6.45 -23.80 -22.16
C ILE A 371 -6.25 -23.29 -23.59
N GLY A 372 -5.09 -23.63 -24.21
CA GLY A 372 -4.68 -23.07 -25.50
C GLY A 372 -4.23 -21.61 -25.39
N ASN A 373 -4.11 -20.90 -26.53
CA ASN A 373 -3.47 -19.58 -26.59
C ASN A 373 -4.36 -18.40 -26.13
N LYS A 374 -5.63 -18.64 -25.80
CA LYS A 374 -6.60 -17.56 -25.56
C LYS A 374 -7.43 -17.72 -24.30
N LYS A 375 -7.24 -18.77 -23.56
CA LYS A 375 -7.99 -19.07 -22.34
C LYS A 375 -7.07 -19.65 -21.29
N ALA A 376 -7.28 -19.27 -20.05
CA ALA A 376 -6.58 -19.83 -18.93
C ALA A 376 -7.49 -19.90 -17.69
N LEU A 377 -7.22 -20.86 -16.84
CA LEU A 377 -7.77 -20.96 -15.49
C LEU A 377 -6.63 -20.81 -14.49
N LYS A 378 -6.85 -20.02 -13.45
CA LYS A 378 -5.95 -19.90 -12.33
C LYS A 378 -6.70 -20.32 -11.09
N PHE A 379 -6.11 -21.22 -10.29
CA PHE A 379 -6.61 -21.62 -8.99
C PHE A 379 -5.54 -21.35 -7.96
N SER A 380 -5.94 -20.83 -6.81
CA SER A 380 -5.04 -20.70 -5.67
C SER A 380 -5.75 -21.07 -4.37
N ALA A 381 -4.98 -21.63 -3.44
CA ALA A 381 -5.45 -21.99 -2.11
C ALA A 381 -4.36 -21.66 -1.08
N ARG A 382 -4.79 -21.13 0.07
CA ARG A 382 -3.93 -20.93 1.24
C ARG A 382 -4.60 -21.51 2.47
N PHE A 383 -3.80 -22.14 3.30
CA PHE A 383 -4.15 -22.51 4.67
C PHE A 383 -3.12 -21.90 5.61
N GLY A 384 -3.59 -21.24 6.68
CA GLY A 384 -2.74 -20.64 7.70
C GLY A 384 -3.19 -21.01 9.11
N VAL A 385 -2.25 -21.10 10.02
CA VAL A 385 -2.47 -21.21 11.46
C VAL A 385 -1.74 -20.09 12.16
N GLN A 386 -2.43 -19.38 13.05
CA GLN A 386 -1.92 -18.27 13.84
C GLN A 386 -2.21 -18.53 15.31
N ASN A 387 -1.18 -18.43 16.14
CA ASN A 387 -1.33 -18.37 17.60
C ASN A 387 -0.88 -16.99 18.07
N ALA A 388 -1.72 -16.29 18.82
CA ALA A 388 -1.42 -15.03 19.46
C ALA A 388 -1.44 -15.22 20.99
N THR A 389 -0.38 -14.76 21.67
CA THR A 389 -0.21 -14.89 23.12
C THR A 389 0.10 -13.51 23.71
N ILE A 390 -0.55 -13.13 24.80
CA ILE A 390 -0.22 -11.94 25.59
C ILE A 390 0.98 -12.31 26.47
N GLY A 391 2.12 -11.65 26.27
CA GLY A 391 3.37 -11.98 26.95
C GLY A 391 3.61 -11.22 28.24
N ASP A 392 2.78 -10.20 28.54
CA ASP A 392 2.91 -9.36 29.73
C ASP A 392 1.71 -9.56 30.68
N GLU A 393 2.00 -9.86 31.95
CA GLU A 393 0.98 -10.14 32.97
C GLU A 393 0.18 -8.89 33.35
N PHE A 394 0.80 -7.72 33.42
CA PHE A 394 0.11 -6.45 33.70
C PHE A 394 -0.88 -6.13 32.56
N GLY A 395 -0.45 -6.27 31.30
CA GLY A 395 -1.31 -6.07 30.17
C GLY A 395 -2.46 -7.10 30.07
N LEU A 396 -2.20 -8.37 30.38
CA LEU A 396 -3.24 -9.40 30.47
C LEU A 396 -4.29 -9.05 31.53
N ASN A 397 -3.84 -8.64 32.72
CA ASN A 397 -4.73 -8.25 33.83
C ASN A 397 -5.52 -6.98 33.50
N SER A 398 -4.96 -6.04 32.77
CA SER A 398 -5.67 -4.85 32.27
C SER A 398 -6.85 -5.23 31.34
N LEU A 399 -6.63 -6.14 30.40
CA LEU A 399 -7.70 -6.66 29.52
C LEU A 399 -8.74 -7.48 30.29
N ARG A 400 -8.34 -8.19 31.34
CA ARG A 400 -9.25 -8.96 32.21
C ARG A 400 -10.25 -8.09 32.98
N ILE A 401 -10.04 -6.78 33.09
CA ILE A 401 -11.03 -5.84 33.62
C ILE A 401 -12.30 -5.91 32.77
N PHE A 402 -12.16 -6.03 31.46
CA PHE A 402 -13.27 -6.12 30.51
C PHE A 402 -13.65 -7.56 30.15
N TYR A 403 -12.70 -8.48 30.22
CA TYR A 403 -12.81 -9.89 29.82
C TYR A 403 -12.28 -10.82 30.92
N PRO A 404 -13.03 -11.02 32.03
CA PRO A 404 -12.52 -11.73 33.23
C PRO A 404 -11.99 -13.13 32.94
N ASP A 405 -12.59 -13.86 31.99
CA ASP A 405 -12.22 -15.24 31.62
C ASP A 405 -11.20 -15.31 30.48
N LEU A 406 -10.48 -14.19 30.22
CA LEU A 406 -9.49 -14.15 29.13
C LEU A 406 -8.31 -15.09 29.40
N GLU A 407 -8.11 -16.05 28.50
CA GLU A 407 -6.88 -16.83 28.43
C GLU A 407 -5.76 -16.00 27.78
N ASP A 408 -4.52 -16.31 28.11
CA ASP A 408 -3.33 -15.60 27.60
C ASP A 408 -3.06 -15.88 26.12
N SER A 409 -3.65 -16.93 25.54
CA SER A 409 -3.33 -17.42 24.20
C SER A 409 -4.58 -17.79 23.41
N LYS A 410 -4.54 -17.53 22.10
CA LYS A 410 -5.62 -17.91 21.16
C LYS A 410 -5.08 -18.39 19.82
N THR A 411 -5.50 -19.59 19.41
CA THR A 411 -5.17 -20.14 18.10
C THR A 411 -6.32 -19.94 17.11
N ARG A 412 -5.99 -19.52 15.88
CA ARG A 412 -6.93 -19.33 14.78
C ARG A 412 -6.42 -20.00 13.50
N PHE A 413 -7.35 -20.47 12.68
CA PHE A 413 -7.09 -21.03 11.36
C PHE A 413 -7.67 -20.08 10.31
N THR A 414 -6.99 -19.92 9.18
CA THR A 414 -7.44 -19.10 8.06
C THR A 414 -7.37 -19.89 6.76
N PHE A 415 -8.36 -19.67 5.89
CA PHE A 415 -8.44 -20.24 4.56
C PHE A 415 -8.60 -19.13 3.53
N ASN A 416 -7.89 -19.25 2.40
CA ASN A 416 -8.08 -18.40 1.24
C ASN A 416 -8.15 -19.28 -0.01
N LEU A 417 -9.16 -19.08 -0.82
CA LEU A 417 -9.39 -19.80 -2.06
C LEU A 417 -9.70 -18.80 -3.15
N ALA A 418 -9.10 -18.95 -4.33
CA ALA A 418 -9.48 -18.16 -5.49
C ALA A 418 -9.50 -19.00 -6.75
N SER A 419 -10.41 -18.65 -7.66
CA SER A 419 -10.44 -19.12 -9.03
C SER A 419 -10.58 -17.95 -9.97
N GLN A 420 -9.85 -17.98 -11.07
CA GLN A 420 -9.90 -16.95 -12.10
C GLN A 420 -9.98 -17.60 -13.47
N TYR A 421 -10.83 -17.07 -14.33
CA TYR A 421 -10.93 -17.45 -15.73
C TYR A 421 -10.59 -16.27 -16.62
N ASP A 422 -9.55 -16.42 -17.42
CA ASP A 422 -9.08 -15.45 -18.39
C ASP A 422 -9.47 -15.91 -19.80
N MET A 423 -10.01 -14.98 -20.59
CA MET A 423 -10.39 -15.27 -21.97
C MET A 423 -10.06 -14.09 -22.90
N VAL A 424 -9.51 -14.39 -24.06
CA VAL A 424 -9.28 -13.42 -25.15
C VAL A 424 -10.15 -13.79 -26.34
N ILE A 425 -11.06 -12.87 -26.71
CA ILE A 425 -11.92 -12.99 -27.89
C ILE A 425 -11.56 -11.85 -28.85
N LYS A 426 -10.86 -12.16 -29.92
CA LYS A 426 -10.33 -11.14 -30.87
C LYS A 426 -9.46 -10.12 -30.10
N ASN A 427 -9.95 -8.89 -29.95
CA ASN A 427 -9.27 -7.77 -29.32
C ASN A 427 -9.82 -7.48 -27.89
N THR A 428 -10.71 -8.34 -27.39
CA THR A 428 -11.32 -8.20 -26.08
C THR A 428 -10.69 -9.20 -25.12
N LYS A 429 -10.19 -8.71 -23.98
CA LYS A 429 -9.78 -9.54 -22.85
C LYS A 429 -10.88 -9.50 -21.80
N LEU A 430 -11.30 -10.65 -21.33
CA LEU A 430 -12.29 -10.83 -20.28
C LEU A 430 -11.64 -11.58 -19.12
N LEU A 431 -11.96 -11.17 -17.92
CA LEU A 431 -11.54 -11.83 -16.69
C LEU A 431 -12.75 -11.95 -15.76
N PHE A 432 -12.90 -13.11 -15.16
CA PHE A 432 -13.85 -13.37 -14.09
C PHE A 432 -13.13 -14.10 -12.97
N SER A 433 -13.35 -13.67 -11.73
CA SER A 433 -12.75 -14.29 -10.54
C SER A 433 -13.77 -14.41 -9.43
N LEU A 434 -13.67 -15.53 -8.71
CA LEU A 434 -14.38 -15.81 -7.47
C LEU A 434 -13.35 -16.11 -6.40
N GLY A 435 -13.57 -15.61 -5.19
CA GLY A 435 -12.69 -15.85 -4.06
C GLY A 435 -13.45 -16.00 -2.76
N TYR A 436 -12.87 -16.76 -1.84
CA TYR A 436 -13.23 -16.84 -0.44
C TYR A 436 -11.98 -16.66 0.39
N GLY A 437 -12.00 -15.79 1.39
CA GLY A 437 -10.86 -15.59 2.26
C GLY A 437 -11.23 -15.26 3.69
N GLU A 438 -10.31 -15.59 4.57
CA GLU A 438 -10.38 -15.29 5.99
C GLU A 438 -9.13 -14.56 6.46
N ARG A 439 -9.30 -13.65 7.41
CA ARG A 439 -8.22 -13.07 8.18
C ARG A 439 -8.49 -13.14 9.68
N ALA A 440 -7.45 -13.29 10.47
CA ALA A 440 -7.52 -13.12 11.91
C ALA A 440 -7.58 -11.61 12.26
N PRO A 441 -8.16 -11.23 13.41
CA PRO A 441 -8.05 -9.88 13.96
C PRO A 441 -6.59 -9.45 14.12
N SER A 442 -6.31 -8.16 13.91
CA SER A 442 -5.01 -7.55 14.18
C SER A 442 -4.73 -7.43 15.69
N VAL A 443 -3.51 -7.01 16.04
CA VAL A 443 -3.12 -6.77 17.44
C VAL A 443 -4.03 -5.70 18.07
N SER A 444 -4.27 -4.59 17.39
CA SER A 444 -5.16 -3.53 17.89
C SER A 444 -6.60 -4.00 18.05
N GLU A 445 -7.13 -4.72 17.05
CA GLU A 445 -8.51 -5.22 17.08
C GLU A 445 -8.75 -6.26 18.17
N GLY A 446 -7.75 -7.11 18.43
CA GLY A 446 -7.86 -8.19 19.43
C GLY A 446 -7.42 -7.82 20.83
N TYR A 447 -6.44 -6.93 20.97
CA TYR A 447 -5.73 -6.73 22.25
C TYR A 447 -5.40 -5.27 22.54
N GLY A 448 -5.83 -4.31 21.71
CA GLY A 448 -5.61 -2.89 21.95
C GLY A 448 -6.29 -2.42 23.25
N PHE A 449 -5.61 -1.56 24.01
CA PHE A 449 -6.11 -1.08 25.28
C PHE A 449 -6.11 0.44 25.31
N PHE A 450 -7.31 1.06 25.23
CA PHE A 450 -7.55 2.50 25.13
C PHE A 450 -6.70 3.19 24.06
N LEU A 451 -6.83 2.70 22.82
CA LEU A 451 -6.20 3.32 21.66
C LEU A 451 -7.02 4.55 21.24
N TYR A 452 -6.52 5.74 21.49
CA TYR A 452 -7.21 6.95 21.05
C TYR A 452 -7.17 7.08 19.52
N ASN A 453 -8.32 7.32 18.92
CA ASN A 453 -8.45 7.51 17.48
C ASN A 453 -8.97 8.93 17.17
N SER A 454 -8.07 9.80 16.72
CA SER A 454 -8.43 11.20 16.40
C SER A 454 -9.35 11.36 15.19
N PHE A 455 -9.54 10.31 14.37
CA PHE A 455 -10.46 10.34 13.24
C PHE A 455 -11.91 10.54 13.66
N ASP A 456 -12.32 9.88 14.75
CA ASP A 456 -13.68 9.92 15.30
C ASP A 456 -13.76 10.38 16.77
N ASN A 457 -12.60 10.76 17.36
CA ASN A 457 -12.46 11.24 18.72
C ASN A 457 -12.88 10.23 19.81
N TYR A 458 -12.65 8.93 19.60
CA TYR A 458 -12.96 7.87 20.57
C TYR A 458 -11.71 7.11 21.02
N ASP A 459 -11.75 6.61 22.26
CA ASP A 459 -10.84 5.56 22.71
C ASP A 459 -11.33 4.20 22.22
N TYR A 460 -10.42 3.32 21.81
CA TYR A 460 -10.74 1.98 21.30
C TYR A 460 -10.22 0.89 22.22
N ILE A 461 -11.06 -0.11 22.48
CA ILE A 461 -10.68 -1.32 23.24
C ILE A 461 -10.78 -2.53 22.31
N GLY A 462 -9.71 -3.32 22.28
CA GLY A 462 -9.64 -4.59 21.57
C GLY A 462 -10.57 -5.64 22.17
N ASN A 463 -11.00 -6.58 21.33
CA ASN A 463 -11.84 -7.69 21.75
C ASN A 463 -11.19 -9.04 21.42
N PRO A 464 -10.61 -9.75 22.41
CA PRO A 464 -9.93 -11.03 22.17
C PRO A 464 -10.87 -12.15 21.66
N TYR A 465 -12.20 -11.99 21.86
CA TYR A 465 -13.19 -12.98 21.45
C TYR A 465 -13.68 -12.83 20.00
N LEU A 466 -13.21 -11.84 19.27
CA LEU A 466 -13.52 -11.67 17.85
C LEU A 466 -13.26 -12.96 17.06
N LYS A 467 -14.15 -13.24 16.12
CA LYS A 467 -13.96 -14.28 15.10
C LYS A 467 -13.10 -13.76 13.96
N ASN A 468 -12.66 -14.64 13.08
CA ASN A 468 -12.05 -14.23 11.82
C ASN A 468 -13.08 -13.50 10.95
N GLU A 469 -12.68 -12.41 10.31
CA GLU A 469 -13.43 -11.86 9.17
C GLU A 469 -13.37 -12.83 7.99
N LYS A 470 -14.47 -12.95 7.25
CA LYS A 470 -14.61 -13.80 6.08
C LYS A 470 -15.15 -13.01 4.92
N SER A 471 -14.54 -13.13 3.76
CA SER A 471 -14.96 -12.42 2.56
C SER A 471 -15.26 -13.39 1.42
N LEU A 472 -16.42 -13.22 0.81
CA LEU A 472 -16.75 -13.74 -0.52
C LEU A 472 -16.57 -12.62 -1.52
N GLU A 473 -15.80 -12.86 -2.58
CA GLU A 473 -15.54 -11.85 -3.61
C GLU A 473 -15.91 -12.34 -5.00
N PHE A 474 -16.37 -11.38 -5.80
CA PHE A 474 -16.56 -11.52 -7.24
C PHE A 474 -15.88 -10.38 -7.95
N ASN A 475 -14.97 -10.69 -8.90
CA ASN A 475 -14.29 -9.70 -9.70
C ASN A 475 -14.50 -9.96 -11.18
N THR A 476 -14.67 -8.89 -11.96
CA THR A 476 -14.75 -8.96 -13.42
C THR A 476 -14.03 -7.80 -14.04
N SER A 477 -13.38 -8.06 -15.18
CA SER A 477 -12.86 -6.98 -16.03
C SER A 477 -13.05 -7.28 -17.50
N ILE A 478 -13.28 -6.21 -18.26
CA ILE A 478 -13.34 -6.21 -19.71
C ILE A 478 -12.38 -5.16 -20.26
N ASN A 479 -11.48 -5.57 -21.14
CA ASN A 479 -10.51 -4.68 -21.78
C ASN A 479 -10.60 -4.87 -23.30
N GLN A 480 -11.02 -3.83 -24.02
CA GLN A 480 -11.17 -3.81 -25.47
C GLN A 480 -10.09 -2.93 -26.08
N SER A 481 -9.35 -3.48 -27.04
CA SER A 481 -8.31 -2.75 -27.78
C SER A 481 -8.70 -2.57 -29.24
N PHE A 482 -8.66 -1.33 -29.69
CA PHE A 482 -8.77 -0.91 -31.11
C PHE A 482 -7.42 -0.36 -31.57
N SER A 483 -7.29 0.02 -32.83
CA SER A 483 -6.01 0.54 -33.35
C SER A 483 -5.47 1.76 -32.59
N LYS A 484 -6.36 2.68 -32.21
CA LYS A 484 -6.01 3.94 -31.53
C LYS A 484 -6.67 4.13 -30.17
N VAL A 485 -7.62 3.26 -29.81
CA VAL A 485 -8.41 3.38 -28.57
C VAL A 485 -8.30 2.09 -27.79
N LYS A 486 -8.08 2.21 -26.47
CA LYS A 486 -8.24 1.13 -25.51
C LYS A 486 -9.29 1.56 -24.50
N VAL A 487 -10.22 0.69 -24.18
CA VAL A 487 -11.24 0.93 -23.15
C VAL A 487 -11.25 -0.25 -22.20
N GLY A 488 -11.30 0.02 -20.92
CA GLY A 488 -11.39 -0.98 -19.86
C GLY A 488 -12.51 -0.65 -18.89
N ALA A 489 -13.14 -1.68 -18.34
CA ALA A 489 -14.04 -1.57 -17.20
C ALA A 489 -13.75 -2.72 -16.24
N GLU A 490 -13.77 -2.42 -14.95
CA GLU A 490 -13.54 -3.36 -13.86
C GLU A 490 -14.61 -3.18 -12.79
N ALA A 491 -15.05 -4.28 -12.18
CA ALA A 491 -15.90 -4.28 -11.02
C ALA A 491 -15.45 -5.37 -10.04
N SER A 492 -15.43 -5.02 -8.75
CA SER A 492 -15.11 -5.92 -7.64
C SER A 492 -16.18 -5.78 -6.58
N PHE A 493 -16.80 -6.89 -6.19
CA PHE A 493 -17.79 -6.95 -5.14
C PHE A 493 -17.30 -7.87 -4.03
N PHE A 494 -17.37 -7.38 -2.79
CA PHE A 494 -16.99 -8.09 -1.58
C PHE A 494 -18.19 -8.16 -0.65
N TYR A 495 -18.54 -9.35 -0.19
CA TYR A 495 -19.47 -9.61 0.90
C TYR A 495 -18.68 -10.16 2.08
N ILE A 496 -18.60 -9.39 3.16
CA ILE A 496 -17.74 -9.67 4.31
C ILE A 496 -18.60 -10.00 5.51
N SER A 497 -18.49 -11.20 6.03
CA SER A 497 -19.13 -11.64 7.26
C SER A 497 -18.18 -11.45 8.45
N ASP A 498 -18.75 -11.25 9.64
CA ASP A 498 -18.03 -10.94 10.87
C ASP A 498 -17.13 -9.69 10.68
N TYR A 499 -17.63 -8.63 10.00
CA TYR A 499 -16.88 -7.41 9.69
C TYR A 499 -16.48 -6.66 10.95
N ILE A 500 -15.16 -6.51 11.18
CA ILE A 500 -14.63 -5.92 12.42
C ILE A 500 -14.58 -4.39 12.29
N ILE A 501 -15.25 -3.71 13.24
CA ILE A 501 -15.24 -2.25 13.34
C ILE A 501 -15.47 -1.83 14.81
N GLY A 502 -15.10 -0.60 15.18
CA GLY A 502 -15.37 -0.05 16.52
C GLY A 502 -16.85 0.35 16.68
N ILE A 503 -17.51 -0.19 17.68
CA ILE A 503 -18.91 0.16 18.06
C ILE A 503 -18.89 0.85 19.41
N THR A 504 -19.60 1.98 19.53
CA THR A 504 -19.69 2.75 20.77
C THR A 504 -20.32 1.92 21.89
N ASP A 505 -19.64 1.89 23.03
CA ASP A 505 -20.14 1.29 24.27
C ASP A 505 -20.42 2.40 25.29
N PRO A 506 -21.69 2.72 25.58
CA PRO A 506 -22.07 3.81 26.48
C PRO A 506 -21.83 3.48 27.96
N GLU A 507 -21.52 2.23 28.29
CA GLU A 507 -21.27 1.82 29.69
C GLU A 507 -19.79 2.06 30.09
N LEU A 508 -18.91 2.32 29.10
CA LEU A 508 -17.49 2.55 29.32
C LEU A 508 -17.16 4.04 29.30
N ASN A 509 -16.28 4.44 30.20
CA ASN A 509 -15.76 5.80 30.25
C ASN A 509 -14.45 5.91 29.49
N GLN A 510 -14.31 7.01 28.75
CA GLN A 510 -13.06 7.34 28.06
C GLN A 510 -11.92 7.58 29.04
N MET A 511 -10.72 7.28 28.61
CA MET A 511 -9.49 7.54 29.34
C MET A 511 -8.80 8.81 28.81
N THR A 512 -8.84 9.02 27.50
CA THR A 512 -8.26 10.21 26.86
C THR A 512 -9.12 11.43 27.16
N ILE A 513 -8.49 12.49 27.66
CA ILE A 513 -9.15 13.74 27.99
C ILE A 513 -9.71 14.38 26.70
N GLY A 514 -11.02 14.62 26.65
CA GLY A 514 -11.68 15.23 25.51
C GLY A 514 -12.15 14.24 24.44
N ALA A 515 -11.95 12.93 24.63
CA ALA A 515 -12.56 11.92 23.78
C ALA A 515 -14.09 11.87 24.01
N ASP A 516 -14.85 11.52 22.96
CA ASP A 516 -16.34 11.49 22.99
C ASP A 516 -16.89 10.22 23.63
N GLY A 517 -16.04 9.24 23.97
CA GLY A 517 -16.42 7.98 24.60
C GLY A 517 -15.50 6.84 24.24
N VAL A 518 -16.00 5.62 24.40
CA VAL A 518 -15.27 4.39 24.10
C VAL A 518 -15.98 3.60 23.00
N ARG A 519 -15.18 3.07 22.06
CA ARG A 519 -15.61 2.06 21.10
C ARG A 519 -14.91 0.73 21.40
N VAL A 520 -15.69 -0.35 21.38
CA VAL A 520 -15.15 -1.71 21.46
C VAL A 520 -15.14 -2.33 20.09
N TYR A 521 -14.01 -2.92 19.68
CA TYR A 521 -13.97 -3.67 18.43
C TYR A 521 -14.96 -4.82 18.45
N SER A 522 -15.90 -4.81 17.51
CA SER A 522 -17.00 -5.74 17.40
C SER A 522 -17.14 -6.26 15.98
N ALA A 523 -17.69 -7.46 15.84
CA ALA A 523 -17.96 -8.04 14.54
C ALA A 523 -19.43 -7.77 14.16
N LEU A 524 -19.65 -7.01 13.08
CA LEU A 524 -20.97 -6.89 12.44
C LEU A 524 -21.30 -8.20 11.71
N ASP A 525 -22.58 -8.54 11.60
CA ASP A 525 -23.03 -9.73 10.88
C ASP A 525 -22.46 -9.78 9.46
N ASN A 526 -22.58 -8.66 8.73
CA ASN A 526 -21.98 -8.52 7.42
C ASN A 526 -21.79 -7.05 7.00
N ALA A 527 -20.93 -6.88 6.01
CA ALA A 527 -20.75 -5.64 5.27
C ALA A 527 -20.55 -5.97 3.78
N SER A 528 -20.83 -5.02 2.91
CA SER A 528 -20.63 -5.16 1.47
C SER A 528 -19.87 -3.98 0.89
N ILE A 529 -18.92 -4.24 -0.01
CA ILE A 529 -18.16 -3.21 -0.72
C ILE A 529 -18.20 -3.50 -2.22
N LEU A 530 -18.61 -2.50 -3.00
CA LEU A 530 -18.59 -2.51 -4.46
C LEU A 530 -17.60 -1.47 -4.97
N ASN A 531 -16.64 -1.88 -5.78
CA ASN A 531 -15.69 -0.99 -6.44
C ASN A 531 -15.88 -1.11 -7.95
N THR A 532 -15.97 0.03 -8.65
CA THR A 532 -16.11 0.06 -10.11
C THR A 532 -15.18 1.11 -10.72
N ASN A 533 -14.52 0.74 -11.81
CA ASN A 533 -13.63 1.62 -12.57
C ASN A 533 -13.88 1.48 -14.06
N VAL A 534 -13.88 2.60 -14.77
CA VAL A 534 -13.87 2.66 -16.24
C VAL A 534 -12.68 3.49 -16.67
N ASN A 535 -11.88 2.98 -17.60
CA ASN A 535 -10.72 3.68 -18.13
C ASN A 535 -10.73 3.69 -19.66
N ALA A 536 -10.18 4.73 -20.24
CA ALA A 536 -10.01 4.86 -21.67
C ALA A 536 -8.66 5.49 -22.01
N SER A 537 -8.03 5.00 -23.08
CA SER A 537 -6.81 5.58 -23.63
C SER A 537 -6.97 5.77 -25.12
N TYR A 538 -6.74 6.98 -25.60
CA TYR A 538 -6.84 7.36 -27.03
C TYR A 538 -5.51 7.92 -27.51
N LYS A 539 -4.96 7.32 -28.58
CA LYS A 539 -3.71 7.73 -29.22
C LYS A 539 -3.99 8.29 -30.64
N PRO A 540 -4.38 9.57 -30.72
CA PRO A 540 -4.73 10.19 -32.04
C PRO A 540 -3.53 10.23 -32.97
N PHE A 541 -2.34 10.56 -32.44
CA PHE A 541 -1.07 10.65 -33.17
C PHE A 541 0.01 9.88 -32.42
N PRO A 542 1.12 9.49 -33.07
CA PRO A 542 2.19 8.71 -32.43
C PRO A 542 2.78 9.36 -31.16
N SER A 543 2.79 10.69 -31.09
CA SER A 543 3.35 11.46 -29.97
C SER A 543 2.33 11.85 -28.90
N TRP A 544 1.04 11.64 -29.10
CA TRP A 544 -0.01 12.11 -28.20
C TRP A 544 -0.82 10.95 -27.65
N THR A 545 -1.06 10.96 -26.35
CA THR A 545 -1.93 10.00 -25.67
C THR A 545 -2.87 10.75 -24.74
N LEU A 546 -4.15 10.54 -24.87
CA LEU A 546 -5.18 11.00 -23.94
C LEU A 546 -5.64 9.80 -23.11
N ASN A 547 -5.58 9.93 -21.79
CA ASN A 547 -6.05 8.93 -20.84
C ASN A 547 -7.18 9.53 -20.00
N GLY A 548 -8.17 8.71 -19.68
CA GLY A 548 -9.25 9.08 -18.78
C GLY A 548 -9.64 7.90 -17.90
N MET A 549 -10.12 8.20 -16.69
CA MET A 549 -10.60 7.22 -15.73
C MET A 549 -11.76 7.81 -14.94
N LEU A 550 -12.73 6.96 -14.63
CA LEU A 550 -13.85 7.23 -13.73
C LEU A 550 -13.94 6.09 -12.73
N GLY A 551 -14.09 6.41 -11.44
CA GLY A 551 -14.28 5.46 -10.35
C GLY A 551 -15.54 5.74 -9.57
N TYR A 552 -16.27 4.70 -9.15
CA TYR A 552 -17.42 4.82 -8.26
C TYR A 552 -17.50 3.62 -7.32
N ASN A 553 -17.63 3.89 -6.03
CA ASN A 553 -17.58 2.88 -4.99
C ASN A 553 -18.76 3.03 -4.02
N LEU A 554 -19.16 1.92 -3.42
CA LEU A 554 -20.21 1.85 -2.38
C LEU A 554 -19.75 0.90 -1.30
N GLY A 555 -20.03 1.22 -0.04
CA GLY A 555 -19.79 0.36 1.11
C GLY A 555 -20.87 0.55 2.16
N ASN A 556 -21.51 -0.55 2.57
CA ASN A 556 -22.58 -0.51 3.56
C ASN A 556 -22.45 -1.68 4.55
N ASP A 557 -22.86 -1.44 5.79
CA ASP A 557 -23.08 -2.47 6.80
C ASP A 557 -24.44 -3.17 6.61
N ASN A 558 -24.73 -4.16 7.46
CA ASN A 558 -25.99 -4.91 7.42
C ASN A 558 -27.24 -4.08 7.82
N ASN A 559 -27.05 -2.91 8.42
CA ASN A 559 -28.13 -2.00 8.80
C ASN A 559 -28.35 -0.90 7.74
N GLY A 560 -27.52 -0.88 6.69
CA GLY A 560 -27.57 0.12 5.63
C GLY A 560 -26.81 1.40 5.95
N ASN A 561 -26.03 1.46 7.05
CA ASN A 561 -25.14 2.56 7.31
C ASN A 561 -23.96 2.50 6.33
N ASN A 562 -23.48 3.66 5.89
CA ASN A 562 -22.28 3.73 5.08
C ASN A 562 -21.05 3.28 5.88
N LEU A 563 -20.13 2.56 5.25
CA LEU A 563 -18.82 2.26 5.81
C LEU A 563 -17.88 3.48 5.67
N PRO A 564 -16.98 3.71 6.63
CA PRO A 564 -16.05 4.83 6.56
C PRO A 564 -14.97 4.60 5.48
N LEU A 565 -14.39 5.69 4.99
CA LEU A 565 -13.27 5.72 4.04
C LEU A 565 -13.59 5.03 2.69
N ILE A 566 -14.86 5.05 2.27
CA ILE A 566 -15.28 4.60 0.94
C ILE A 566 -15.15 5.77 -0.04
N SER A 567 -14.36 5.58 -1.10
CA SER A 567 -14.10 6.60 -2.11
C SER A 567 -15.38 7.06 -2.81
N PRO A 568 -15.66 8.37 -2.90
CA PRO A 568 -16.77 8.91 -3.68
C PRO A 568 -16.54 8.71 -5.18
N PHE A 569 -17.37 9.33 -6.02
CA PHE A 569 -17.10 9.38 -7.46
C PHE A 569 -15.80 10.13 -7.72
N THR A 570 -14.85 9.47 -8.39
CA THR A 570 -13.53 10.03 -8.74
C THR A 570 -13.31 10.06 -10.23
N TYR A 571 -12.51 11.02 -10.70
CA TYR A 571 -12.15 11.13 -12.10
C TYR A 571 -10.69 11.57 -12.26
N LYS A 572 -10.04 11.02 -13.30
CA LYS A 572 -8.69 11.42 -13.72
C LYS A 572 -8.69 11.59 -15.23
N ALA A 573 -7.99 12.62 -15.73
CA ALA A 573 -7.73 12.80 -17.15
C ALA A 573 -6.29 13.26 -17.35
N ALA A 574 -5.61 12.77 -18.38
CA ALA A 574 -4.24 13.17 -18.69
C ALA A 574 -4.02 13.27 -20.19
N LEU A 575 -3.40 14.35 -20.62
CA LEU A 575 -2.90 14.54 -21.97
C LEU A 575 -1.38 14.47 -21.94
N HIS A 576 -0.84 13.43 -22.55
CA HIS A 576 0.57 13.14 -22.58
C HIS A 576 1.15 13.35 -23.99
N PHE A 577 2.24 14.09 -24.07
CA PHE A 577 3.02 14.33 -25.29
C PHE A 577 4.42 13.77 -25.14
N LYS A 578 4.84 12.89 -26.06
CA LYS A 578 6.20 12.31 -26.07
C LYS A 578 6.78 12.38 -27.47
N LYS A 579 7.92 13.05 -27.60
CA LYS A 579 8.66 13.12 -28.86
C LYS A 579 10.17 13.03 -28.60
N ASN A 580 10.80 11.97 -29.11
CA ASN A 580 12.21 11.67 -28.88
C ASN A 580 12.56 11.59 -27.37
N LEU A 581 13.35 12.55 -26.88
CA LEU A 581 13.85 12.64 -25.50
C LEU A 581 13.01 13.60 -24.63
N PHE A 582 12.05 14.27 -25.23
CA PHE A 582 11.13 15.18 -24.57
C PHE A 582 9.83 14.48 -24.23
N ASP A 583 9.35 14.68 -23.01
CA ASP A 583 8.11 14.15 -22.49
C ASP A 583 7.41 15.25 -21.69
N ALA A 584 6.12 15.46 -21.91
CA ALA A 584 5.33 16.47 -21.19
C ALA A 584 3.91 15.96 -20.92
N GLU A 585 3.31 16.41 -19.85
CA GLU A 585 1.97 16.02 -19.45
C GLU A 585 1.21 17.16 -18.78
N ILE A 586 -0.07 17.20 -19.09
CA ILE A 586 -1.10 17.87 -18.30
C ILE A 586 -1.98 16.78 -17.74
N ASN A 587 -2.19 16.77 -16.43
CA ASN A 587 -3.15 15.87 -15.82
C ASN A 587 -4.10 16.63 -14.88
N MET A 588 -5.30 16.08 -14.76
CA MET A 588 -6.38 16.56 -13.92
C MET A 588 -6.92 15.39 -13.12
N ASN A 589 -7.11 15.57 -11.83
CA ASN A 589 -7.77 14.62 -10.95
C ASN A 589 -8.69 15.34 -9.98
N GLY A 590 -9.77 14.65 -9.60
CA GLY A 590 -10.76 15.20 -8.71
C GLY A 590 -11.72 14.15 -8.19
N ALA A 591 -12.57 14.57 -7.27
CA ALA A 591 -13.66 13.80 -6.72
C ALA A 591 -14.90 14.67 -6.57
N SER A 592 -16.07 14.02 -6.58
CA SER A 592 -17.30 14.65 -6.12
C SER A 592 -17.28 14.83 -4.61
N GLU A 593 -18.17 15.65 -4.10
CA GLU A 593 -18.54 15.68 -2.69
C GLU A 593 -18.86 14.27 -2.17
N GLN A 594 -18.49 13.99 -0.92
CA GLN A 594 -18.72 12.70 -0.27
C GLN A 594 -20.14 12.64 0.32
N PHE A 595 -21.14 12.33 -0.52
CA PHE A 595 -22.54 12.22 -0.07
C PHE A 595 -22.81 11.00 0.80
N ASN A 596 -22.02 9.94 0.65
CA ASN A 596 -22.18 8.68 1.38
C ASN A 596 -21.13 8.53 2.49
N PHE A 597 -20.80 9.63 3.17
CA PHE A 597 -19.91 9.56 4.32
C PHE A 597 -20.56 8.85 5.51
N SER A 598 -19.75 8.32 6.39
CA SER A 598 -20.18 7.45 7.49
C SER A 598 -20.22 8.21 8.82
N SER A 599 -21.21 9.08 9.01
CA SER A 599 -21.36 9.82 10.28
C SER A 599 -21.53 8.90 11.50
N TYR A 600 -22.13 7.70 11.31
CA TYR A 600 -22.29 6.71 12.38
C TYR A 600 -20.94 6.17 12.90
N TYR A 601 -19.95 6.05 11.99
CA TYR A 601 -18.58 5.61 12.33
C TYR A 601 -17.58 6.77 12.45
N GLY A 602 -18.08 8.00 12.59
CA GLY A 602 -17.26 9.19 12.90
C GLY A 602 -16.62 9.89 11.70
N GLU A 603 -17.01 9.53 10.47
CA GLU A 603 -16.50 10.20 9.27
C GLU A 603 -17.19 11.55 9.06
N ASN A 604 -16.43 12.56 8.64
CA ASN A 604 -16.92 13.86 8.27
C ASN A 604 -17.17 13.97 6.77
N GLU A 605 -18.10 14.87 6.40
CA GLU A 605 -18.32 15.26 5.01
C GLU A 605 -17.05 15.88 4.38
N THR A 606 -16.82 15.60 3.10
CA THR A 606 -15.67 16.14 2.35
C THR A 606 -16.15 16.78 1.05
N ASP A 607 -15.71 18.02 0.81
CA ASP A 607 -16.08 18.81 -0.37
C ASP A 607 -15.54 18.22 -1.67
N ALA A 608 -16.22 18.52 -2.78
CA ALA A 608 -15.73 18.22 -4.11
C ALA A 608 -14.48 19.04 -4.44
N TYR A 609 -13.54 18.42 -5.17
CA TYR A 609 -12.34 19.11 -5.61
C TYR A 609 -11.93 18.73 -7.03
N THR A 610 -11.16 19.60 -7.66
CA THR A 610 -10.48 19.37 -8.94
C THR A 610 -9.10 20.02 -8.89
N ILE A 611 -8.05 19.25 -9.16
CA ILE A 611 -6.70 19.80 -9.28
C ILE A 611 -6.12 19.52 -10.66
N VAL A 612 -5.27 20.42 -11.14
CA VAL A 612 -4.56 20.31 -12.41
C VAL A 612 -3.07 20.39 -12.17
N ASN A 613 -2.32 19.47 -12.77
CA ASN A 613 -0.87 19.42 -12.68
C ASN A 613 -0.25 19.49 -14.08
N LEU A 614 0.94 20.08 -14.17
CA LEU A 614 1.73 20.21 -15.38
C LEU A 614 3.14 19.69 -15.12
N ASN A 615 3.69 18.91 -16.05
CA ASN A 615 5.08 18.53 -15.96
C ASN A 615 5.73 18.35 -17.33
N ALA A 616 7.06 18.47 -17.36
CA ALA A 616 7.87 18.17 -18.52
C ALA A 616 9.22 17.58 -18.11
N SER A 617 9.77 16.74 -18.96
CA SER A 617 11.09 16.14 -18.77
C SER A 617 11.89 16.06 -20.06
N TYR A 618 13.21 16.04 -19.89
CA TYR A 618 14.15 15.90 -20.99
C TYR A 618 15.37 15.05 -20.58
N ILE A 619 15.88 14.26 -21.52
CA ILE A 619 17.09 13.45 -21.34
C ILE A 619 18.22 14.06 -22.18
N PHE A 620 19.32 14.45 -21.51
CA PHE A 620 20.55 14.88 -22.15
C PHE A 620 21.55 13.72 -22.13
N TYR A 621 22.29 13.56 -23.22
CA TYR A 621 23.37 12.58 -23.33
C TYR A 621 24.70 13.31 -23.50
N PHE A 622 25.69 12.95 -22.67
CA PHE A 622 27.05 13.43 -22.71
C PHE A 622 27.99 12.20 -22.86
N GLY A 623 28.19 11.73 -24.09
CA GLY A 623 28.85 10.46 -24.35
C GLY A 623 28.05 9.28 -23.76
N SER A 624 28.65 8.52 -22.85
CA SER A 624 27.98 7.41 -22.12
C SER A 624 27.13 7.86 -20.93
N GLN A 625 27.27 9.12 -20.51
CA GLN A 625 26.59 9.68 -19.34
C GLN A 625 25.20 10.18 -19.71
N LYS A 626 24.27 10.12 -18.76
CA LYS A 626 22.89 10.60 -18.93
C LYS A 626 22.54 11.57 -17.83
N LEU A 627 21.98 12.71 -18.22
CA LEU A 627 21.32 13.65 -17.31
C LEU A 627 19.82 13.66 -17.64
N TYR A 628 19.01 13.25 -16.71
CA TYR A 628 17.55 13.34 -16.81
C TYR A 628 17.09 14.50 -15.93
N MET A 629 16.27 15.38 -16.49
CA MET A 629 15.65 16.49 -15.76
C MET A 629 14.14 16.41 -15.92
N LYS A 630 13.41 16.55 -14.82
CA LYS A 630 11.96 16.70 -14.80
C LYS A 630 11.59 17.88 -13.92
N ALA A 631 10.72 18.74 -14.41
CA ALA A 631 10.18 19.86 -13.66
C ALA A 631 8.66 19.92 -13.86
N GLY A 632 7.96 20.47 -12.89
CA GLY A 632 6.51 20.61 -12.99
C GLY A 632 5.92 21.53 -11.92
N VAL A 633 4.61 21.66 -12.03
CA VAL A 633 3.76 22.39 -11.09
C VAL A 633 2.59 21.47 -10.74
N GLU A 634 2.41 21.19 -9.46
CA GLU A 634 1.26 20.51 -8.91
C GLU A 634 0.26 21.54 -8.40
N ASN A 635 -1.03 21.22 -8.47
CA ASN A 635 -2.11 22.10 -8.06
C ASN A 635 -1.94 23.53 -8.63
N VAL A 636 -1.91 23.64 -9.97
CA VAL A 636 -1.62 24.89 -10.71
C VAL A 636 -2.49 26.06 -10.26
N PHE A 637 -3.75 25.78 -9.93
CA PHE A 637 -4.74 26.79 -9.54
C PHE A 637 -4.75 27.12 -8.04
N ASP A 638 -3.84 26.50 -7.26
CA ASP A 638 -3.74 26.69 -5.82
C ASP A 638 -5.05 26.39 -5.08
N THR A 639 -5.74 25.34 -5.53
CA THR A 639 -7.00 24.90 -4.93
C THR A 639 -6.76 24.46 -3.50
N ASN A 640 -7.52 24.99 -2.55
CA ASN A 640 -7.56 24.47 -1.18
C ASN A 640 -8.52 23.28 -1.17
N TYR A 641 -8.05 22.09 -0.78
CA TYR A 641 -8.83 20.86 -0.81
C TYR A 641 -8.32 19.83 0.18
N SER A 642 -9.22 18.96 0.60
CA SER A 642 -8.94 17.69 1.26
C SER A 642 -9.61 16.56 0.47
N THR A 643 -9.27 15.32 0.77
CA THR A 643 -9.93 14.15 0.20
C THR A 643 -10.62 13.36 1.30
N TYR A 644 -11.57 12.53 0.94
CA TYR A 644 -12.30 11.65 1.88
C TYR A 644 -11.37 10.74 2.72
N SER A 645 -10.12 10.54 2.31
CA SER A 645 -9.12 9.72 3.01
C SER A 645 -8.15 10.55 3.86
N ASP A 646 -8.33 11.86 3.94
CA ASP A 646 -7.51 12.73 4.77
C ASP A 646 -8.18 12.88 6.15
N TRP A 647 -7.53 12.39 7.21
CA TRP A 647 -8.06 12.44 8.56
C TRP A 647 -8.35 13.89 8.97
N ASN A 648 -9.52 14.09 9.58
CA ASN A 648 -9.99 15.40 10.07
C ASN A 648 -9.99 16.48 8.98
N ASN A 649 -10.15 16.05 7.70
CA ASN A 649 -10.15 16.93 6.54
C ASN A 649 -8.91 17.84 6.48
N ILE A 650 -7.72 17.35 6.95
CA ILE A 650 -6.49 18.13 6.80
C ILE A 650 -6.30 18.52 5.33
N PRO A 651 -6.09 19.82 5.06
CA PRO A 651 -5.97 20.27 3.69
C PRO A 651 -4.70 19.70 3.06
N ARG A 652 -4.78 19.32 1.80
CA ARG A 652 -3.63 18.91 1.01
C ARG A 652 -2.83 20.10 0.52
N MET A 653 -1.62 19.83 0.08
CA MET A 653 -0.66 20.84 -0.40
C MET A 653 -1.26 21.70 -1.51
N GLY A 654 -1.11 23.02 -1.40
CA GLY A 654 -1.43 24.00 -2.42
C GLY A 654 -0.49 23.92 -3.62
N ARG A 655 -0.31 25.02 -4.35
CA ARG A 655 0.58 25.04 -5.52
C ARG A 655 2.02 24.72 -5.14
N ASN A 656 2.60 23.74 -5.86
CA ASN A 656 3.95 23.24 -5.62
C ASN A 656 4.75 23.20 -6.93
N PHE A 657 5.85 23.94 -7.01
CA PHE A 657 6.82 23.82 -8.10
C PHE A 657 7.88 22.80 -7.69
N TYR A 658 8.23 21.90 -8.60
CA TYR A 658 9.27 20.92 -8.32
C TYR A 658 10.26 20.78 -9.47
N ILE A 659 11.48 20.34 -9.12
CA ILE A 659 12.51 19.92 -10.06
C ILE A 659 13.20 18.66 -9.53
N ASN A 660 13.37 17.68 -10.41
CA ASN A 660 14.18 16.49 -10.16
C ASN A 660 15.28 16.38 -11.23
N VAL A 661 16.48 16.12 -10.80
CA VAL A 661 17.68 15.95 -11.65
C VAL A 661 18.31 14.61 -11.30
N SER A 662 18.49 13.75 -12.29
CA SER A 662 19.15 12.44 -12.14
C SER A 662 20.35 12.36 -13.07
N TYR A 663 21.53 12.15 -12.51
CA TYR A 663 22.77 11.99 -13.26
C TYR A 663 23.32 10.58 -13.07
N LYS A 664 23.58 9.89 -14.19
CA LYS A 664 24.13 8.51 -14.19
C LYS A 664 25.42 8.43 -14.99
N ILE A 665 26.43 7.88 -14.32
CA ILE A 665 27.74 7.53 -14.87
C ILE A 665 27.73 6.01 -15.08
N LYS A 666 28.14 5.59 -16.29
CA LYS A 666 28.34 4.18 -16.65
C LYS A 666 29.82 3.86 -16.71
#